data_f04ff9308283c6c08e192ff3fce001aa
#
_entry.id   f04ff9308283c6c08e192ff3fce001aa
#
_cell.length_a   1.000
_cell.length_b   1.000
_cell.length_c   1.000
_cell.angle_alpha   90.00
_cell.angle_beta   90.00
_cell.angle_gamma   90.00
#
_symmetry.space_group_name_H-M   'P 1'
#
loop_
_entity.id
_entity.type
_entity.pdbx_description
1 polymer ?
#
loop_
_entity_poly.entity_id
_entity_poly.type
_entity_poly.pdbx_seq_one_letter_code
_entity_poly.pdbx_strand_id
1 'polypeptide(L)'
;ENFDAQNNRNWINENFWSVPIENWMIHEGRLECTGVKNNNKTVLLTHLLDQKGEFLINLRMGVLNDGEKTGSGGLIIGMQDDTDMDIKSLTFFGTGLNVGIDTDRQLFLGELSSTIPDKFDLKDFTLHIDGLYKDGHAVVRLQASDENGNSTTILEKDDIESFAGAIALVNHHPSGKKYSGNTRFWFDDLSLSGTAVISHEENAFGPILWSMYTLSKNKLKLSVQMPPLGPKDNQYIELHFLENDVWEINQSVKMNPDSRTAVFAIDNWNSAIDKDYKLIYREKSVSGEETEHLRQGIIRKEPKKKTLVLGGLTCQYHYGFPYRPLVENLQQTNPDMLYFSGDQLYEGNGGYGIVRFPADAAILNYLGKWYMFGWAFGDLMKDRPTITIPDDHDIFQGNLWGDGGREISQETFSKFHGTSGGYIEPAKMVSVVHLTQCSHLPDPYDSTPMDQGIPPYYTELLYGDVSFAIVGDRMFKSGPNTVAYWPGRQDHIKDTIRNLSRINPPGLQLLGDRQMNFLKNWAQNWSGAKMKCLLSQTIFSNIATHHGGNKMVLFADLDSGGWPMTARNEAVEVMRSCFSFHIAGDQHLPSMIQYGTENYRDAGWAFCTPAISVGYQRRFQPEKLAWPISERPEHNLPNTGKYRDPFGHPSYVYAVGNPEDNTSDPNRYVKAQKCSSGFGLIHFNTDNRTIQSEAFRFLANMADRENSDNQFPGWPVTIGQLDNYGKKKLAYLKEIELNPEQQYLQLYSENTGELVYALRPESNTFKAFVFSKGQYTIRVVDEITGEVKEYKGLGIVR
;
A
#
# COMPACT_ATOMS: atom_id res chain seq x y z
N GLU A 1 27.40 -12.02 -17.04
CA GLU A 1 26.51 -12.75 -16.12
C GLU A 1 26.29 -14.16 -16.67
N ASN A 2 26.55 -15.14 -15.83
CA ASN A 2 26.35 -16.56 -16.09
C ASN A 2 25.51 -17.12 -14.95
N PHE A 3 24.48 -17.87 -15.25
CA PHE A 3 23.49 -18.34 -14.26
C PHE A 3 23.79 -19.75 -13.72
N ASP A 4 24.88 -20.39 -14.10
CA ASP A 4 25.27 -21.76 -13.72
C ASP A 4 25.40 -21.98 -12.20
N ALA A 5 25.80 -20.93 -11.47
CA ALA A 5 25.97 -21.00 -10.02
C ALA A 5 24.67 -20.94 -9.22
N GLN A 6 23.55 -20.61 -9.85
CA GLN A 6 22.29 -20.31 -9.16
C GLN A 6 21.34 -21.51 -9.11
N ASN A 7 20.60 -21.64 -8.03
CA ASN A 7 19.53 -22.62 -7.89
C ASN A 7 18.31 -22.25 -8.74
N ASN A 8 17.51 -23.25 -9.10
CA ASN A 8 16.25 -23.02 -9.82
C ASN A 8 15.28 -22.18 -8.99
N ARG A 9 14.92 -20.98 -9.48
CA ARG A 9 14.06 -20.02 -8.79
C ARG A 9 13.51 -18.94 -9.73
N ASN A 10 12.47 -18.22 -9.31
CA ASN A 10 11.92 -17.11 -10.10
C ASN A 10 12.69 -15.79 -9.92
N TRP A 11 13.26 -15.54 -8.75
CA TRP A 11 14.17 -14.39 -8.57
C TRP A 11 15.55 -14.71 -9.16
N ILE A 12 16.04 -13.84 -10.01
CA ILE A 12 17.32 -14.06 -10.68
C ILE A 12 18.47 -13.81 -9.69
N ASN A 13 18.77 -12.56 -9.43
CA ASN A 13 19.70 -12.05 -8.42
C ASN A 13 19.46 -10.54 -8.20
N GLU A 14 20.26 -9.89 -7.37
CA GLU A 14 20.14 -8.46 -7.05
C GLU A 14 20.38 -7.52 -8.23
N ASN A 15 21.05 -8.00 -9.28
CA ASN A 15 21.37 -7.18 -10.47
C ASN A 15 20.22 -7.11 -11.47
N PHE A 16 19.20 -7.95 -11.34
CA PHE A 16 18.12 -8.06 -12.32
C PHE A 16 16.75 -8.00 -11.68
N TRP A 17 15.82 -7.36 -12.39
CA TRP A 17 14.41 -7.38 -12.00
C TRP A 17 13.50 -7.75 -13.16
N SER A 18 12.71 -8.81 -12.95
CA SER A 18 11.80 -9.35 -13.97
C SER A 18 10.39 -8.77 -13.87
N VAL A 19 9.79 -8.47 -15.02
CA VAL A 19 8.43 -7.95 -15.16
C VAL A 19 7.69 -8.74 -16.23
N PRO A 20 6.67 -9.52 -15.86
CA PRO A 20 6.30 -9.94 -14.50
C PRO A 20 7.25 -11.03 -13.98
N ILE A 21 7.43 -11.10 -12.66
CA ILE A 21 8.40 -12.01 -12.03
C ILE A 21 8.03 -13.48 -12.19
N GLU A 22 6.74 -13.81 -12.23
CA GLU A 22 6.23 -15.17 -12.40
C GLU A 22 6.55 -15.79 -13.77
N ASN A 23 6.91 -14.98 -14.74
CA ASN A 23 7.20 -15.41 -16.10
C ASN A 23 8.69 -15.69 -16.36
N TRP A 24 9.52 -15.55 -15.35
CA TRP A 24 10.97 -15.75 -15.47
C TRP A 24 11.47 -16.70 -14.40
N MET A 25 12.43 -17.53 -14.75
CA MET A 25 13.08 -18.43 -13.81
C MET A 25 14.49 -18.81 -14.23
N ILE A 26 15.34 -19.01 -13.25
CA ILE A 26 16.58 -19.75 -13.45
C ILE A 26 16.24 -21.25 -13.50
N HIS A 27 16.65 -21.92 -14.55
CA HIS A 27 16.44 -23.34 -14.73
C HIS A 27 17.65 -23.96 -15.40
N GLU A 28 18.24 -24.96 -14.74
CA GLU A 28 19.44 -25.70 -15.23
C GLU A 28 20.57 -24.77 -15.68
N GLY A 29 20.88 -23.73 -14.91
CA GLY A 29 21.99 -22.82 -15.13
C GLY A 29 21.76 -21.75 -16.21
N ARG A 30 20.53 -21.54 -16.65
CA ARG A 30 20.20 -20.46 -17.60
C ARG A 30 18.91 -19.74 -17.22
N LEU A 31 18.74 -18.54 -17.70
CA LEU A 31 17.52 -17.77 -17.51
C LEU A 31 16.49 -18.14 -18.59
N GLU A 32 15.32 -18.63 -18.18
CA GLU A 32 14.25 -19.01 -19.09
C GLU A 32 13.03 -18.11 -18.90
N CYS A 33 12.44 -17.64 -20.01
CA CYS A 33 11.11 -17.04 -19.99
C CYS A 33 10.04 -18.12 -20.12
N THR A 34 9.14 -18.21 -19.15
CA THR A 34 8.01 -19.15 -19.15
C THR A 34 6.72 -18.49 -19.63
N GLY A 35 6.69 -17.16 -19.72
CA GLY A 35 5.54 -16.36 -20.12
C GLY A 35 5.35 -16.33 -21.65
N VAL A 36 4.09 -16.26 -22.06
CA VAL A 36 3.70 -16.26 -23.48
C VAL A 36 3.07 -14.92 -23.93
N LYS A 37 2.96 -13.95 -23.03
CA LYS A 37 2.43 -12.60 -23.35
C LYS A 37 3.54 -11.71 -23.90
N ASN A 38 3.16 -10.63 -24.57
CA ASN A 38 4.11 -9.62 -25.04
C ASN A 38 4.72 -8.86 -23.86
N ASN A 39 5.94 -8.35 -24.09
CA ASN A 39 6.65 -7.49 -23.15
C ASN A 39 7.01 -8.17 -21.82
N ASN A 40 7.43 -9.44 -21.87
CA ASN A 40 8.15 -10.04 -20.75
C ASN A 40 9.59 -9.54 -20.79
N LYS A 41 10.01 -8.85 -19.74
CA LYS A 41 11.37 -8.29 -19.68
C LYS A 41 12.03 -8.52 -18.32
N THR A 42 13.35 -8.60 -18.38
CA THR A 42 14.21 -8.64 -17.20
C THR A 42 15.24 -7.52 -17.33
N VAL A 43 15.13 -6.52 -16.47
CA VAL A 43 15.94 -5.30 -16.54
C VAL A 43 17.21 -5.49 -15.73
N LEU A 44 18.35 -5.16 -16.31
CA LEU A 44 19.63 -5.06 -15.63
C LEU A 44 19.64 -3.74 -14.82
N LEU A 45 19.70 -3.86 -13.50
CA LEU A 45 19.58 -2.71 -12.59
C LEU A 45 20.90 -1.97 -12.39
N THR A 46 21.98 -2.72 -12.28
CA THR A 46 23.28 -2.23 -11.79
C THR A 46 24.21 -1.70 -12.88
N HIS A 47 23.85 -1.82 -14.16
CA HIS A 47 24.65 -1.29 -15.25
C HIS A 47 23.76 -0.58 -16.27
N LEU A 48 24.12 0.66 -16.56
CA LEU A 48 23.44 1.49 -17.54
C LEU A 48 24.42 1.91 -18.65
N LEU A 49 23.90 2.30 -19.79
CA LEU A 49 24.68 2.92 -20.85
C LEU A 49 24.66 4.44 -20.68
N ASP A 50 25.83 5.07 -20.77
CA ASP A 50 25.98 6.53 -20.86
C ASP A 50 25.85 6.99 -22.31
N GLN A 51 25.59 8.25 -22.52
CA GLN A 51 25.45 8.83 -23.85
C GLN A 51 26.75 8.84 -24.65
N LYS A 52 27.90 8.88 -23.98
CA LYS A 52 29.23 9.02 -24.60
C LYS A 52 30.05 7.75 -24.45
N GLY A 53 30.87 7.47 -25.46
CA GLY A 53 31.76 6.34 -25.45
C GLY A 53 31.34 5.23 -26.38
N GLU A 54 31.82 4.04 -26.11
CA GLU A 54 31.52 2.81 -26.85
C GLU A 54 31.07 1.72 -25.90
N PHE A 55 30.26 0.80 -26.40
CA PHE A 55 29.89 -0.42 -25.70
C PHE A 55 29.95 -1.66 -26.60
N LEU A 56 30.15 -2.79 -25.97
CA LEU A 56 30.01 -4.12 -26.57
C LEU A 56 29.15 -4.98 -25.64
N ILE A 57 28.07 -5.55 -26.18
CA ILE A 57 27.21 -6.50 -25.49
C ILE A 57 27.25 -7.82 -26.26
N ASN A 58 27.52 -8.92 -25.56
CA ASN A 58 27.30 -10.27 -26.10
C ASN A 58 26.27 -10.97 -25.24
N LEU A 59 25.34 -11.68 -25.89
CA LEU A 59 24.27 -12.41 -25.23
C LEU A 59 24.07 -13.74 -25.92
N ARG A 60 24.34 -14.85 -25.21
CA ARG A 60 23.98 -16.19 -25.66
C ARG A 60 22.52 -16.45 -25.38
N MET A 61 21.80 -16.95 -26.35
CA MET A 61 20.36 -17.21 -26.23
C MET A 61 19.89 -18.24 -27.23
N GLY A 62 18.67 -18.73 -27.05
CA GLY A 62 18.06 -19.65 -28.01
C GLY A 62 16.57 -19.87 -27.77
N VAL A 63 15.92 -20.53 -28.70
CA VAL A 63 14.51 -20.91 -28.64
C VAL A 63 14.35 -22.16 -27.78
N LEU A 64 13.45 -22.09 -26.76
CA LEU A 64 13.15 -23.21 -25.86
C LEU A 64 12.25 -24.29 -26.44
N ASN A 65 11.37 -23.92 -27.34
CA ASN A 65 10.37 -24.82 -27.90
C ASN A 65 10.27 -24.66 -29.41
N ASP A 66 10.31 -25.79 -30.11
CA ASP A 66 10.05 -25.87 -31.55
C ASP A 66 8.55 -25.67 -31.80
N GLY A 67 8.10 -24.41 -31.76
CA GLY A 67 6.67 -24.08 -31.91
C GLY A 67 6.36 -23.59 -33.31
N GLU A 68 5.22 -23.96 -33.83
CA GLU A 68 4.60 -23.46 -35.06
C GLU A 68 4.23 -21.96 -34.98
N LYS A 69 4.80 -21.19 -34.06
CA LYS A 69 4.21 -19.90 -33.67
C LYS A 69 5.23 -18.81 -33.55
N THR A 70 4.82 -17.61 -33.94
CA THR A 70 5.64 -16.41 -34.00
C THR A 70 5.99 -15.89 -32.61
N GLY A 71 7.23 -15.42 -32.48
CA GLY A 71 7.73 -14.81 -31.27
C GLY A 71 9.05 -14.09 -31.51
N SER A 72 9.50 -13.27 -30.59
CA SER A 72 10.81 -12.61 -30.66
C SER A 72 11.54 -12.66 -29.33
N GLY A 73 12.87 -12.67 -29.38
CA GLY A 73 13.74 -12.62 -28.22
C GLY A 73 14.97 -11.75 -28.48
N GLY A 74 15.53 -11.17 -27.41
CA GLY A 74 16.71 -10.31 -27.49
C GLY A 74 16.77 -9.30 -26.36
N LEU A 75 17.08 -8.04 -26.71
CA LEU A 75 17.25 -6.96 -25.75
C LEU A 75 16.43 -5.72 -26.13
N ILE A 76 16.19 -4.88 -25.14
CA ILE A 76 15.95 -3.46 -25.30
C ILE A 76 17.18 -2.74 -24.72
N ILE A 77 17.78 -1.85 -25.49
CA ILE A 77 18.94 -1.06 -25.05
C ILE A 77 18.60 0.42 -25.00
N GLY A 78 19.26 1.16 -24.08
CA GLY A 78 19.04 2.58 -23.91
C GLY A 78 17.63 2.93 -23.46
N MET A 79 17.08 2.19 -22.50
CA MET A 79 15.74 2.46 -21.99
C MET A 79 15.71 3.76 -21.20
N GLN A 80 14.79 4.67 -21.58
CA GLN A 80 14.54 5.96 -20.95
C GLN A 80 13.07 6.14 -20.64
N ASP A 81 12.74 7.03 -19.69
CA ASP A 81 11.39 7.46 -19.34
C ASP A 81 11.34 8.99 -19.19
N ASP A 82 10.46 9.64 -19.92
CA ASP A 82 10.35 11.11 -19.96
C ASP A 82 9.95 11.75 -18.62
N THR A 83 9.40 10.99 -17.71
CA THR A 83 8.98 11.50 -16.40
C THR A 83 10.05 11.34 -15.33
N ASP A 84 10.73 10.19 -15.29
CA ASP A 84 11.68 9.87 -14.23
C ASP A 84 12.74 8.87 -14.72
N MET A 85 14.01 9.24 -14.60
CA MET A 85 15.15 8.40 -14.99
C MET A 85 15.64 7.46 -13.88
N ASP A 86 14.97 7.39 -12.74
CA ASP A 86 15.26 6.37 -11.70
C ASP A 86 15.09 4.97 -12.28
N ILE A 87 16.00 4.05 -11.97
CA ILE A 87 15.98 2.67 -12.48
C ILE A 87 14.65 1.96 -12.19
N LYS A 88 13.98 2.29 -11.08
CA LYS A 88 12.65 1.78 -10.75
C LYS A 88 11.63 2.21 -11.82
N SER A 89 11.68 3.47 -12.25
CA SER A 89 10.82 3.97 -13.32
C SER A 89 11.15 3.31 -14.67
N LEU A 90 12.43 3.24 -15.02
CA LEU A 90 12.89 2.60 -16.25
C LEU A 90 12.44 1.15 -16.34
N THR A 91 12.44 0.43 -15.22
CA THR A 91 12.00 -0.97 -15.14
C THR A 91 10.55 -1.16 -15.62
N PHE A 92 9.65 -0.24 -15.32
CA PHE A 92 8.22 -0.39 -15.66
C PHE A 92 7.77 0.44 -16.86
N PHE A 93 8.36 1.61 -17.06
CA PHE A 93 7.93 2.58 -18.08
C PHE A 93 8.97 2.83 -19.16
N GLY A 94 10.21 2.41 -18.94
CA GLY A 94 11.29 2.65 -19.88
C GLY A 94 11.03 2.04 -21.26
N THR A 95 11.33 2.82 -22.29
CA THR A 95 11.33 2.44 -23.70
C THR A 95 12.69 2.69 -24.32
N GLY A 96 13.10 1.86 -25.28
CA GLY A 96 14.41 1.95 -25.91
C GLY A 96 14.45 1.26 -27.25
N LEU A 97 15.65 1.04 -27.77
CA LEU A 97 15.87 0.39 -29.05
C LEU A 97 15.71 -1.14 -28.94
N ASN A 98 14.77 -1.70 -29.68
CA ASN A 98 14.55 -3.15 -29.74
C ASN A 98 15.60 -3.81 -30.61
N VAL A 99 16.25 -4.86 -30.08
CA VAL A 99 17.36 -5.58 -30.73
C VAL A 99 17.17 -7.08 -30.53
N GLY A 100 17.17 -7.87 -31.60
CA GLY A 100 17.02 -9.31 -31.44
C GLY A 100 16.68 -10.07 -32.71
N ILE A 101 16.08 -11.22 -32.51
CA ILE A 101 15.56 -12.08 -33.57
C ILE A 101 14.07 -12.38 -33.38
N ASP A 102 13.41 -12.73 -34.50
CA ASP A 102 12.09 -13.34 -34.44
C ASP A 102 12.10 -14.77 -35.04
N THR A 103 11.04 -15.50 -34.77
CA THR A 103 10.87 -16.86 -35.27
C THR A 103 10.51 -16.94 -36.76
N ASP A 104 10.21 -15.80 -37.41
CA ASP A 104 10.09 -15.66 -38.85
C ASP A 104 11.45 -15.51 -39.51
N ARG A 105 12.53 -15.83 -38.77
CA ARG A 105 13.93 -15.76 -39.18
C ARG A 105 14.35 -14.36 -39.61
N GLN A 106 13.91 -13.33 -38.86
CA GLN A 106 14.38 -11.97 -39.02
C GLN A 106 15.32 -11.59 -37.87
N LEU A 107 16.52 -11.09 -38.21
CA LEU A 107 17.34 -10.28 -37.32
C LEU A 107 16.80 -8.85 -37.40
N PHE A 108 16.62 -8.15 -36.28
CA PHE A 108 16.10 -6.78 -36.28
C PHE A 108 16.85 -5.84 -35.32
N LEU A 109 17.01 -4.59 -35.76
CA LEU A 109 17.58 -3.46 -35.03
C LEU A 109 16.65 -2.24 -35.18
N GLY A 110 15.77 -2.03 -34.24
CA GLY A 110 14.64 -1.08 -34.39
C GLY A 110 13.74 -1.49 -35.57
N GLU A 111 13.62 -0.62 -36.57
CA GLU A 111 12.83 -0.87 -37.78
C GLU A 111 13.63 -1.63 -38.88
N LEU A 112 14.95 -1.69 -38.74
CA LEU A 112 15.79 -2.41 -39.68
C LEU A 112 15.65 -3.91 -39.48
N SER A 113 15.64 -4.68 -40.56
CA SER A 113 15.64 -6.15 -40.48
C SER A 113 16.38 -6.80 -41.62
N SER A 114 16.90 -8.01 -41.40
CA SER A 114 17.47 -8.87 -42.43
C SER A 114 17.12 -10.32 -42.16
N THR A 115 16.99 -11.11 -43.25
CA THR A 115 16.66 -12.54 -43.14
C THR A 115 17.85 -13.34 -42.63
N ILE A 116 17.63 -14.15 -41.65
CA ILE A 116 18.61 -15.07 -41.06
C ILE A 116 18.75 -16.30 -42.00
N PRO A 117 19.96 -16.71 -42.36
CA PRO A 117 20.18 -17.87 -43.25
C PRO A 117 19.54 -19.16 -42.72
N ASP A 118 18.99 -20.02 -43.59
CA ASP A 118 18.29 -21.26 -43.19
C ASP A 118 19.16 -22.21 -42.37
N LYS A 119 20.47 -22.24 -42.63
CA LYS A 119 21.44 -23.06 -41.92
C LYS A 119 21.80 -22.59 -40.52
N PHE A 120 21.38 -21.38 -40.13
CA PHE A 120 21.65 -20.79 -38.83
C PHE A 120 20.77 -21.46 -37.78
N ASP A 121 21.39 -21.89 -36.64
CA ASP A 121 20.70 -22.55 -35.56
C ASP A 121 20.06 -21.52 -34.61
N LEU A 122 18.73 -21.51 -34.53
CA LEU A 122 17.99 -20.64 -33.60
C LEU A 122 17.88 -21.20 -32.17
N LYS A 123 18.38 -22.44 -31.91
CA LYS A 123 18.31 -23.06 -30.60
C LYS A 123 19.45 -22.64 -29.68
N ASP A 124 20.59 -22.24 -30.27
CA ASP A 124 21.75 -21.76 -29.54
C ASP A 124 22.62 -20.86 -30.43
N PHE A 125 22.66 -19.58 -30.05
CA PHE A 125 23.41 -18.57 -30.78
C PHE A 125 23.77 -17.40 -29.89
N THR A 126 24.72 -16.56 -30.34
CA THR A 126 25.12 -15.33 -29.64
C THR A 126 24.73 -14.12 -30.47
N LEU A 127 24.08 -13.15 -29.83
CA LEU A 127 23.93 -11.80 -30.33
C LEU A 127 25.17 -10.98 -29.98
N HIS A 128 25.71 -10.27 -30.96
CA HIS A 128 26.81 -9.32 -30.83
C HIS A 128 26.28 -7.94 -31.15
N ILE A 129 26.35 -7.04 -30.20
CA ILE A 129 25.81 -5.68 -30.29
C ILE A 129 26.93 -4.73 -29.90
N ASP A 130 27.34 -3.86 -30.79
CA ASP A 130 28.28 -2.79 -30.48
C ASP A 130 27.66 -1.41 -30.75
N GLY A 131 28.05 -0.44 -29.97
CA GLY A 131 27.59 0.94 -30.11
C GLY A 131 28.72 1.93 -29.90
N LEU A 132 28.69 3.01 -30.66
CA LEU A 132 29.64 4.10 -30.57
C LEU A 132 28.93 5.44 -30.71
N TYR A 133 29.22 6.38 -29.82
CA TYR A 133 28.78 7.77 -29.96
C TYR A 133 29.86 8.56 -30.68
N LYS A 134 29.56 9.06 -31.89
CA LYS A 134 30.46 9.78 -32.74
C LYS A 134 29.77 10.91 -33.48
N ASP A 135 30.43 12.06 -33.61
CA ASP A 135 29.99 13.22 -34.38
C ASP A 135 28.56 13.74 -34.05
N GLY A 136 28.13 13.55 -32.78
CA GLY A 136 26.85 14.05 -32.29
C GLY A 136 25.69 13.06 -32.38
N HIS A 137 25.90 11.84 -32.84
CA HIS A 137 24.89 10.79 -32.91
C HIS A 137 25.46 9.43 -32.51
N ALA A 138 24.57 8.50 -32.20
CA ALA A 138 24.93 7.13 -31.85
C ALA A 138 24.80 6.22 -33.06
N VAL A 139 25.78 5.33 -33.24
CA VAL A 139 25.74 4.24 -34.20
C VAL A 139 25.67 2.93 -33.44
N VAL A 140 24.73 2.07 -33.78
CA VAL A 140 24.60 0.73 -33.19
C VAL A 140 24.63 -0.32 -34.28
N ARG A 141 25.37 -1.39 -34.04
CA ARG A 141 25.50 -2.55 -34.94
C ARG A 141 25.00 -3.80 -34.24
N LEU A 142 24.41 -4.70 -35.03
CA LEU A 142 23.93 -5.98 -34.60
C LEU A 142 24.36 -7.09 -35.58
N GLN A 143 24.90 -8.16 -35.04
CA GLN A 143 25.15 -9.41 -35.73
C GLN A 143 24.80 -10.60 -34.82
N ALA A 144 24.44 -11.73 -35.37
CA ALA A 144 24.33 -13.00 -34.65
C ALA A 144 25.24 -14.06 -35.25
N SER A 145 25.76 -14.95 -34.36
CA SER A 145 26.55 -16.13 -34.80
C SER A 145 26.11 -17.36 -34.02
N ASP A 146 26.01 -18.52 -34.67
CA ASP A 146 25.74 -19.81 -34.06
C ASP A 146 27.03 -20.60 -33.74
N GLU A 147 26.93 -21.67 -32.97
CA GLU A 147 28.06 -22.52 -32.62
C GLU A 147 28.68 -23.25 -33.84
N ASN A 148 27.96 -23.38 -34.96
CA ASN A 148 28.45 -23.98 -36.18
C ASN A 148 29.25 -22.98 -37.06
N GLY A 149 29.45 -21.75 -36.59
CA GLY A 149 30.17 -20.70 -37.28
C GLY A 149 29.37 -19.99 -38.40
N ASN A 150 28.05 -20.21 -38.43
CA ASN A 150 27.20 -19.42 -39.31
C ASN A 150 26.95 -18.04 -38.69
N SER A 151 26.97 -16.98 -39.54
CA SER A 151 26.71 -15.61 -39.08
C SER A 151 25.64 -14.96 -39.94
N THR A 152 24.93 -13.99 -39.35
CA THR A 152 23.98 -13.14 -40.04
C THR A 152 24.68 -11.99 -40.74
N THR A 153 23.99 -11.27 -41.61
CA THR A 153 24.42 -9.97 -42.09
C THR A 153 24.47 -8.99 -40.88
N ILE A 154 25.43 -8.07 -40.92
CA ILE A 154 25.47 -6.97 -39.92
C ILE A 154 24.38 -5.97 -40.26
N LEU A 155 23.53 -5.64 -39.28
CA LEU A 155 22.66 -4.48 -39.33
C LEU A 155 23.38 -3.30 -38.65
N GLU A 156 23.31 -2.13 -39.27
CA GLU A 156 23.86 -0.89 -38.72
C GLU A 156 22.77 0.21 -38.77
N LYS A 157 22.59 0.89 -37.65
CA LYS A 157 21.68 2.03 -37.49
C LYS A 157 22.48 3.23 -36.95
N ASP A 158 22.51 4.31 -37.70
CA ASP A 158 23.33 5.51 -37.48
C ASP A 158 22.52 6.79 -37.20
N ASP A 159 21.20 6.69 -37.10
CA ASP A 159 20.28 7.80 -36.86
C ASP A 159 19.73 7.82 -35.44
N ILE A 160 20.48 7.28 -34.49
CA ILE A 160 20.07 7.20 -33.06
C ILE A 160 20.58 8.45 -32.32
N GLU A 161 19.69 9.17 -31.65
CA GLU A 161 20.08 10.34 -30.85
C GLU A 161 20.95 9.93 -29.65
N SER A 162 20.60 8.84 -28.99
CA SER A 162 21.31 8.33 -27.81
C SER A 162 21.01 6.85 -27.60
N PHE A 163 21.98 6.11 -27.08
CA PHE A 163 21.78 4.79 -26.50
C PHE A 163 21.84 4.78 -24.97
N ALA A 164 21.91 5.97 -24.35
CA ALA A 164 21.93 6.08 -22.87
C ALA A 164 20.67 5.50 -22.24
N GLY A 165 20.84 4.83 -21.10
CA GLY A 165 19.72 4.28 -20.33
C GLY A 165 19.92 2.83 -19.92
N ALA A 166 18.84 2.20 -19.46
CA ALA A 166 18.88 0.83 -18.98
C ALA A 166 18.86 -0.20 -20.12
N ILE A 167 19.22 -1.43 -19.77
CA ILE A 167 19.23 -2.59 -20.65
C ILE A 167 18.26 -3.62 -20.11
N ALA A 168 17.48 -4.28 -20.97
CA ALA A 168 16.61 -5.39 -20.57
C ALA A 168 16.72 -6.56 -21.55
N LEU A 169 16.73 -7.77 -21.02
CA LEU A 169 16.44 -9.00 -21.76
C LEU A 169 14.94 -9.07 -22.01
N VAL A 170 14.53 -9.50 -23.19
CA VAL A 170 13.11 -9.46 -23.60
C VAL A 170 12.68 -10.74 -24.30
N ASN A 171 11.53 -11.24 -23.91
CA ASN A 171 10.77 -12.26 -24.65
C ASN A 171 9.47 -11.60 -25.12
N HIS A 172 9.26 -11.59 -26.41
CA HIS A 172 8.21 -10.86 -27.12
C HIS A 172 8.30 -9.33 -26.96
N HIS A 173 9.14 -8.72 -27.80
CA HIS A 173 9.32 -7.27 -27.83
C HIS A 173 7.99 -6.53 -27.98
N PRO A 174 7.87 -5.34 -27.38
CA PRO A 174 6.75 -4.44 -27.61
C PRO A 174 6.81 -3.97 -29.07
N SER A 175 6.12 -4.64 -29.96
CA SER A 175 6.04 -4.26 -31.38
C SER A 175 4.59 -4.09 -31.77
N GLY A 176 4.32 -3.29 -32.83
CA GLY A 176 3.00 -3.18 -33.45
C GLY A 176 2.48 -4.49 -34.04
N LYS A 177 3.33 -5.53 -34.17
CA LYS A 177 2.93 -6.89 -34.52
C LYS A 177 2.42 -7.59 -33.26
N LYS A 178 1.18 -8.04 -33.26
CA LYS A 178 0.68 -8.98 -32.26
C LYS A 178 1.30 -10.32 -32.57
N TYR A 179 2.34 -10.69 -31.80
CA TYR A 179 2.81 -12.06 -31.83
C TYR A 179 1.72 -12.94 -31.18
N SER A 180 1.12 -13.83 -31.96
CA SER A 180 0.14 -14.79 -31.47
C SER A 180 0.78 -16.07 -30.94
N GLY A 181 2.09 -16.03 -30.70
CA GLY A 181 2.90 -17.21 -30.49
C GLY A 181 3.20 -17.55 -29.03
N ASN A 182 3.50 -18.84 -28.83
CA ASN A 182 3.94 -19.42 -27.55
C ASN A 182 5.45 -19.64 -27.53
N THR A 183 6.22 -18.96 -28.37
CA THR A 183 7.67 -19.11 -28.43
C THR A 183 8.29 -18.51 -27.19
N ARG A 184 9.17 -19.28 -26.57
CA ARG A 184 9.91 -18.88 -25.38
C ARG A 184 11.39 -18.97 -25.66
N PHE A 185 12.14 -18.05 -25.06
CA PHE A 185 13.59 -17.99 -25.20
C PHE A 185 14.26 -18.23 -23.85
N TRP A 186 15.46 -18.77 -23.92
CA TRP A 186 16.40 -18.80 -22.83
C TRP A 186 17.57 -17.85 -23.12
N PHE A 187 18.25 -17.41 -22.05
CA PHE A 187 19.34 -16.44 -22.08
C PHE A 187 20.46 -16.87 -21.14
N ASP A 188 21.69 -16.64 -21.54
CA ASP A 188 22.87 -16.92 -20.73
C ASP A 188 24.07 -16.10 -21.22
N ASP A 189 25.21 -16.18 -20.53
CA ASP A 189 26.49 -15.57 -20.89
C ASP A 189 26.39 -14.10 -21.35
N LEU A 190 25.58 -13.29 -20.64
CA LEU A 190 25.51 -11.86 -20.89
C LEU A 190 26.82 -11.17 -20.48
N SER A 191 27.50 -10.52 -21.41
CA SER A 191 28.67 -9.70 -21.12
C SER A 191 28.51 -8.28 -21.63
N LEU A 192 28.97 -7.32 -20.82
CA LEU A 192 28.99 -5.89 -21.14
C LEU A 192 30.41 -5.35 -20.95
N SER A 193 30.86 -4.52 -21.89
CA SER A 193 32.14 -3.83 -21.80
C SER A 193 32.12 -2.53 -22.59
N GLY A 194 33.10 -1.67 -22.36
CA GLY A 194 33.28 -0.41 -23.07
C GLY A 194 33.13 0.80 -22.16
N THR A 195 33.55 1.95 -22.66
CA THR A 195 33.58 3.20 -21.88
C THR A 195 32.20 3.84 -21.61
N ALA A 196 31.17 3.40 -22.34
CA ALA A 196 29.78 3.81 -22.12
C ALA A 196 29.08 3.00 -21.05
N VAL A 197 29.64 1.88 -20.60
CA VAL A 197 29.02 1.03 -19.54
C VAL A 197 29.37 1.60 -18.18
N ILE A 198 28.36 2.06 -17.46
CA ILE A 198 28.50 2.66 -16.11
C ILE A 198 27.89 1.73 -15.08
N SER A 199 28.68 1.44 -14.02
CA SER A 199 28.18 0.66 -12.88
C SER A 199 27.42 1.54 -11.90
N HIS A 200 26.29 1.03 -11.41
CA HIS A 200 25.38 1.60 -10.42
C HIS A 200 25.00 0.52 -9.39
N GLU A 201 25.97 0.04 -8.64
CA GLU A 201 25.79 -1.02 -7.63
C GLU A 201 24.70 -0.65 -6.59
N GLU A 202 24.47 0.63 -6.35
CA GLU A 202 23.42 1.15 -5.47
C GLU A 202 22.00 0.82 -5.95
N ASN A 203 21.83 0.45 -7.21
CA ASN A 203 20.55 0.04 -7.79
C ASN A 203 20.19 -1.43 -7.53
N ALA A 204 21.12 -2.22 -6.98
CA ALA A 204 20.87 -3.63 -6.66
C ALA A 204 19.65 -3.80 -5.75
N PHE A 205 18.79 -4.78 -6.03
CA PHE A 205 17.57 -4.99 -5.28
C PHE A 205 17.36 -6.46 -4.87
N GLY A 206 17.57 -6.73 -3.61
CA GLY A 206 17.45 -8.07 -3.00
C GLY A 206 18.80 -8.66 -2.56
N PRO A 207 18.80 -9.89 -2.05
CA PRO A 207 17.65 -10.75 -1.73
C PRO A 207 16.84 -10.29 -0.50
N ILE A 208 17.37 -9.43 0.37
CA ILE A 208 16.60 -8.81 1.46
C ILE A 208 15.93 -7.57 0.89
N LEU A 209 14.67 -7.71 0.43
CA LEU A 209 14.01 -6.62 -0.30
C LEU A 209 13.71 -5.42 0.59
N TRP A 210 13.07 -5.63 1.72
CA TRP A 210 12.85 -4.60 2.76
C TRP A 210 12.43 -5.22 4.08
N SER A 211 12.29 -4.37 5.10
CA SER A 211 11.75 -4.72 6.42
C SER A 211 10.75 -3.67 6.89
N MET A 212 9.79 -4.11 7.70
CA MET A 212 8.79 -3.28 8.40
C MET A 212 8.73 -3.70 9.84
N TYR A 213 8.47 -2.78 10.77
CA TYR A 213 8.31 -3.12 12.18
C TYR A 213 7.27 -2.29 12.89
N THR A 214 6.80 -2.80 14.03
CA THR A 214 6.00 -2.06 15.02
C THR A 214 6.58 -2.25 16.41
N LEU A 215 6.39 -1.23 17.25
CA LEU A 215 6.64 -1.26 18.67
C LEU A 215 5.32 -1.04 19.42
N SER A 216 4.99 -1.93 20.35
CA SER A 216 3.80 -1.77 21.18
C SER A 216 3.96 -2.55 22.48
N LYS A 217 3.66 -1.93 23.62
CA LYS A 217 3.65 -2.59 24.92
C LYS A 217 4.93 -3.41 25.21
N ASN A 218 6.09 -2.80 24.97
CA ASN A 218 7.42 -3.42 25.12
C ASN A 218 7.65 -4.68 24.27
N LYS A 219 6.99 -4.78 23.12
CA LYS A 219 7.21 -5.83 22.14
C LYS A 219 7.60 -5.21 20.79
N LEU A 220 8.68 -5.73 20.20
CA LEU A 220 9.08 -5.45 18.83
C LEU A 220 8.60 -6.61 17.95
N LYS A 221 7.87 -6.29 16.86
CA LYS A 221 7.66 -7.24 15.77
C LYS A 221 8.22 -6.65 14.49
N LEU A 222 9.03 -7.44 13.79
CA LEU A 222 9.69 -7.05 12.55
C LEU A 222 9.46 -8.12 11.49
N SER A 223 8.95 -7.74 10.33
CA SER A 223 8.85 -8.59 9.16
C SER A 223 9.90 -8.22 8.11
N VAL A 224 10.44 -9.24 7.45
CA VAL A 224 11.41 -9.11 6.36
C VAL A 224 10.80 -9.73 5.13
N GLN A 225 10.77 -8.99 4.04
CA GLN A 225 10.30 -9.50 2.75
C GLN A 225 11.47 -9.98 1.90
N MET A 226 11.37 -11.22 1.45
CA MET A 226 12.31 -11.87 0.53
C MET A 226 11.66 -12.05 -0.85
N PRO A 227 12.45 -12.22 -1.92
CA PRO A 227 11.96 -12.58 -3.24
C PRO A 227 11.57 -14.06 -3.31
N PRO A 228 11.01 -14.55 -4.43
CA PRO A 228 10.63 -15.94 -4.60
C PRO A 228 11.88 -16.83 -4.83
N LEU A 229 12.57 -17.11 -3.74
CA LEU A 229 13.69 -18.05 -3.68
C LEU A 229 13.24 -19.49 -3.97
N GLY A 230 14.15 -20.32 -4.44
CA GLY A 230 13.90 -21.71 -4.73
C GLY A 230 13.93 -22.60 -3.48
N PRO A 231 13.43 -23.85 -3.58
CA PRO A 231 13.38 -24.76 -2.43
C PRO A 231 14.76 -25.26 -1.96
N LYS A 232 15.81 -25.11 -2.80
CA LYS A 232 17.20 -25.45 -2.46
C LYS A 232 17.99 -24.28 -1.91
N ASP A 233 17.48 -23.04 -2.05
CA ASP A 233 18.11 -21.87 -1.46
C ASP A 233 18.00 -21.91 0.07
N ASN A 234 18.86 -21.17 0.75
CA ASN A 234 18.74 -20.97 2.19
C ASN A 234 17.36 -20.36 2.52
N GLN A 235 16.71 -20.89 3.53
CA GLN A 235 15.37 -20.48 3.96
C GLN A 235 15.39 -19.66 5.26
N TYR A 236 16.56 -19.31 5.80
CA TYR A 236 16.71 -18.65 7.08
C TYR A 236 17.29 -17.24 6.92
N ILE A 237 16.75 -16.31 7.68
CA ILE A 237 17.22 -14.94 7.81
C ILE A 237 17.64 -14.73 9.26
N GLU A 238 18.77 -14.05 9.48
CA GLU A 238 19.28 -13.71 10.81
C GLU A 238 19.01 -12.24 11.11
N LEU A 239 18.59 -11.94 12.34
CA LEU A 239 18.48 -10.60 12.89
C LEU A 239 19.60 -10.41 13.92
N HIS A 240 20.38 -9.36 13.74
CA HIS A 240 21.45 -8.95 14.64
C HIS A 240 21.19 -7.54 15.16
N PHE A 241 21.60 -7.27 16.40
CA PHE A 241 21.61 -5.94 16.98
C PHE A 241 23.04 -5.50 17.29
N LEU A 242 23.26 -4.18 17.22
CA LEU A 242 24.52 -3.59 17.65
C LEU A 242 24.50 -3.43 19.18
N GLU A 243 25.38 -4.17 19.86
CA GLU A 243 25.56 -4.15 21.31
C GLU A 243 27.01 -3.80 21.65
N ASN A 244 27.25 -2.67 22.32
CA ASN A 244 28.60 -2.24 22.70
C ASN A 244 29.61 -2.29 21.55
N ASP A 245 29.21 -1.77 20.37
CA ASP A 245 29.98 -1.77 19.12
C ASP A 245 30.26 -3.15 18.51
N VAL A 246 29.54 -4.19 18.96
CA VAL A 246 29.61 -5.55 18.42
C VAL A 246 28.23 -5.99 17.89
N TRP A 247 28.23 -6.56 16.70
CA TRP A 247 27.01 -7.13 16.12
C TRP A 247 26.76 -8.53 16.71
N GLU A 248 25.69 -8.65 17.46
CA GLU A 248 25.28 -9.91 18.07
C GLU A 248 24.01 -10.46 17.41
N ILE A 249 24.02 -11.76 17.10
CA ILE A 249 22.82 -12.43 16.58
C ILE A 249 21.77 -12.51 17.69
N ASN A 250 20.56 -12.06 17.35
CA ASN A 250 19.41 -12.18 18.25
C ASN A 250 18.57 -13.41 17.92
N GLN A 251 18.20 -13.57 16.64
CA GLN A 251 17.37 -14.69 16.17
C GLN A 251 17.73 -15.08 14.74
N SER A 252 17.52 -16.35 14.41
CA SER A 252 17.48 -16.87 13.03
C SER A 252 16.12 -17.47 12.77
N VAL A 253 15.39 -16.96 11.79
CA VAL A 253 13.99 -17.30 11.53
C VAL A 253 13.85 -17.88 10.13
N LYS A 254 13.06 -18.95 10.01
CA LYS A 254 12.71 -19.54 8.74
C LYS A 254 11.66 -18.70 8.02
N MET A 255 11.92 -18.38 6.76
CA MET A 255 10.98 -17.72 5.87
C MET A 255 9.73 -18.59 5.65
N ASN A 256 8.56 -17.96 5.62
CA ASN A 256 7.33 -18.61 5.19
C ASN A 256 7.42 -18.93 3.67
N PRO A 257 7.15 -20.14 3.23
CA PRO A 257 7.37 -20.56 1.84
C PRO A 257 6.40 -19.91 0.83
N ASP A 258 5.24 -19.46 1.27
CA ASP A 258 4.24 -18.87 0.39
C ASP A 258 4.35 -17.34 0.34
N SER A 259 4.38 -16.68 1.50
CA SER A 259 4.46 -15.21 1.59
C SER A 259 5.87 -14.65 1.39
N ARG A 260 6.90 -15.51 1.47
CA ARG A 260 8.32 -15.11 1.41
C ARG A 260 8.68 -14.08 2.49
N THR A 261 8.02 -14.14 3.63
CA THR A 261 8.29 -13.29 4.80
C THR A 261 8.93 -14.07 5.93
N ALA A 262 9.91 -13.46 6.61
CA ALA A 262 10.40 -13.89 7.91
C ALA A 262 9.92 -12.89 8.98
N VAL A 263 9.41 -13.40 10.11
CA VAL A 263 8.84 -12.55 11.17
C VAL A 263 9.58 -12.77 12.46
N PHE A 264 10.18 -11.73 12.98
CA PHE A 264 10.84 -11.69 14.28
C PHE A 264 9.92 -11.08 15.32
N ALA A 265 9.85 -11.67 16.50
CA ALA A 265 9.10 -11.17 17.64
C ALA A 265 9.99 -11.18 18.88
N ILE A 266 10.14 -10.01 19.50
CA ILE A 266 11.04 -9.81 20.63
C ILE A 266 10.23 -9.18 21.76
N ASP A 267 10.04 -9.96 22.82
CA ASP A 267 9.38 -9.51 24.03
C ASP A 267 10.36 -8.74 24.94
N ASN A 268 9.81 -7.95 25.86
CA ASN A 268 10.57 -7.10 26.79
C ASN A 268 11.53 -6.12 26.10
N TRP A 269 11.10 -5.61 24.94
CA TRP A 269 11.86 -4.64 24.16
C TRP A 269 12.04 -3.33 24.92
N ASN A 270 13.28 -2.82 24.96
CA ASN A 270 13.57 -1.50 25.52
C ASN A 270 13.28 -0.41 24.49
N SER A 271 12.07 0.14 24.51
CA SER A 271 11.65 1.22 23.60
C SER A 271 12.23 2.61 23.94
N ALA A 272 13.07 2.74 24.98
CA ALA A 272 13.61 4.03 25.39
C ALA A 272 14.88 4.46 24.62
N ILE A 273 15.48 3.57 23.83
CA ILE A 273 16.72 3.83 23.09
C ILE A 273 16.55 3.46 21.62
N ASP A 274 17.25 4.19 20.74
CA ASP A 274 17.43 3.79 19.35
C ASP A 274 18.33 2.55 19.30
N LYS A 275 18.04 1.60 18.39
CA LYS A 275 18.79 0.37 18.28
C LYS A 275 19.10 0.05 16.83
N ASP A 276 20.38 0.05 16.46
CA ASP A 276 20.78 -0.39 15.13
C ASP A 276 20.59 -1.89 14.99
N TYR A 277 20.03 -2.29 13.85
CA TYR A 277 19.88 -3.70 13.48
C TYR A 277 20.45 -3.97 12.09
N LYS A 278 20.85 -5.19 11.87
CA LYS A 278 21.11 -5.74 10.54
C LYS A 278 20.45 -7.07 10.34
N LEU A 279 19.98 -7.26 9.13
CA LEU A 279 19.47 -8.53 8.63
C LEU A 279 20.55 -9.17 7.77
N ILE A 280 20.75 -10.47 7.93
CA ILE A 280 21.73 -11.24 7.17
C ILE A 280 21.03 -12.42 6.49
N TYR A 281 21.27 -12.54 5.20
CA TYR A 281 20.91 -13.71 4.43
C TYR A 281 22.16 -14.29 3.78
N ARG A 282 22.38 -15.62 3.95
CA ARG A 282 23.49 -16.33 3.32
C ARG A 282 22.97 -17.13 2.15
N GLU A 283 23.18 -16.58 0.95
CA GLU A 283 22.84 -17.25 -0.29
C GLU A 283 23.82 -18.39 -0.54
N LYS A 284 23.30 -19.56 -0.96
CA LYS A 284 24.11 -20.73 -1.32
C LYS A 284 24.03 -20.99 -2.81
N SER A 285 25.18 -21.01 -3.45
CA SER A 285 25.29 -21.45 -4.83
C SER A 285 25.05 -22.97 -4.98
N VAL A 286 24.90 -23.44 -6.21
CA VAL A 286 24.81 -24.88 -6.53
C VAL A 286 26.05 -25.62 -6.06
N SER A 287 27.24 -25.01 -6.08
CA SER A 287 28.49 -25.55 -5.58
C SER A 287 28.59 -25.60 -4.06
N GLY A 288 27.70 -24.92 -3.36
CA GLY A 288 27.69 -24.75 -1.90
C GLY A 288 28.51 -23.58 -1.38
N GLU A 289 29.03 -22.71 -2.25
CA GLU A 289 29.65 -21.44 -1.87
C GLU A 289 28.61 -20.52 -1.26
N GLU A 290 28.96 -19.82 -0.18
CA GLU A 290 28.06 -18.88 0.51
C GLU A 290 28.43 -17.42 0.22
N THR A 291 27.44 -16.63 -0.17
CA THR A 291 27.53 -15.17 -0.29
C THR A 291 26.67 -14.53 0.79
N GLU A 292 27.24 -13.59 1.56
CA GLU A 292 26.51 -12.88 2.60
C GLU A 292 25.90 -11.59 2.04
N HIS A 293 24.58 -11.47 2.15
CA HIS A 293 23.83 -10.26 1.86
C HIS A 293 23.33 -9.64 3.14
N LEU A 294 23.37 -8.33 3.22
CA LEU A 294 22.98 -7.61 4.41
C LEU A 294 22.07 -6.39 4.10
N ARG A 295 21.17 -6.11 5.03
CA ARG A 295 20.38 -4.88 5.05
C ARG A 295 20.37 -4.32 6.47
N GLN A 296 20.60 -3.01 6.61
CA GLN A 296 20.67 -2.33 7.91
C GLN A 296 19.54 -1.33 8.07
N GLY A 297 19.13 -1.10 9.32
CA GLY A 297 18.16 -0.08 9.71
C GLY A 297 18.25 0.24 11.19
N ILE A 298 17.34 1.09 11.65
CA ILE A 298 17.26 1.52 13.05
C ILE A 298 15.87 1.24 13.59
N ILE A 299 15.80 0.53 14.71
CA ILE A 299 14.59 0.51 15.52
C ILE A 299 14.60 1.79 16.35
N ARG A 300 13.79 2.76 15.99
CA ARG A 300 13.70 4.03 16.69
C ARG A 300 13.12 3.85 18.08
N LYS A 301 13.68 4.59 19.04
CA LYS A 301 13.05 4.72 20.35
C LYS A 301 11.65 5.30 20.22
N GLU A 302 10.79 4.90 21.13
CA GLU A 302 9.47 5.50 21.28
C GLU A 302 9.61 7.01 21.58
N PRO A 303 8.90 7.87 20.87
CA PRO A 303 9.04 9.31 21.06
C PRO A 303 8.53 9.72 22.45
N LYS A 304 9.43 10.32 23.26
CA LYS A 304 9.06 10.98 24.53
C LYS A 304 8.72 12.45 24.33
N LYS A 305 8.68 12.92 23.08
CA LYS A 305 8.29 14.29 22.74
C LYS A 305 6.78 14.45 22.85
N LYS A 306 6.35 15.69 23.07
CA LYS A 306 4.93 16.03 23.25
C LYS A 306 4.05 15.77 22.02
N THR A 307 4.63 15.57 20.86
CA THR A 307 3.90 15.40 19.61
C THR A 307 4.39 14.17 18.87
N LEU A 308 3.48 13.23 18.61
CA LEU A 308 3.68 12.10 17.70
C LEU A 308 3.22 12.51 16.30
N VAL A 309 4.04 12.29 15.28
CA VAL A 309 3.71 12.58 13.88
C VAL A 309 3.51 11.28 13.11
N LEU A 310 2.31 11.10 12.55
CA LEU A 310 1.97 9.97 11.70
C LEU A 310 1.86 10.42 10.25
N GLY A 311 2.57 9.74 9.33
CA GLY A 311 2.40 9.87 7.90
C GLY A 311 1.25 8.99 7.42
N GLY A 312 0.16 9.59 6.93
CA GLY A 312 -1.02 8.89 6.42
C GLY A 312 -0.99 8.73 4.91
N LEU A 313 -1.10 7.49 4.42
CA LEU A 313 -0.86 7.07 3.06
C LEU A 313 -1.90 6.04 2.62
N THR A 314 -2.31 6.07 1.35
CA THR A 314 -3.31 5.15 0.80
C THR A 314 -3.21 5.07 -0.73
N CYS A 315 -3.70 4.02 -1.34
CA CYS A 315 -4.03 3.92 -2.77
C CYS A 315 -2.91 4.39 -3.71
N GLN A 316 -2.04 3.47 -4.12
CA GLN A 316 -0.89 3.79 -4.97
C GLN A 316 -1.00 3.15 -6.36
N TYR A 317 -1.80 3.73 -7.23
CA TYR A 317 -1.89 3.25 -8.60
C TYR A 317 -0.57 3.45 -9.35
N HIS A 318 -0.15 2.47 -10.14
CA HIS A 318 1.22 2.32 -10.65
C HIS A 318 1.71 3.48 -11.54
N TYR A 319 0.85 4.27 -12.20
CA TYR A 319 1.34 5.32 -13.10
C TYR A 319 2.21 6.37 -12.37
N GLY A 320 2.01 6.57 -11.06
CA GLY A 320 2.84 7.45 -10.24
C GLY A 320 4.16 6.83 -9.77
N PHE A 321 4.35 5.51 -9.95
CA PHE A 321 5.54 4.80 -9.48
C PHE A 321 6.84 5.38 -10.11
N PRO A 322 7.94 5.51 -9.36
CA PRO A 322 8.17 5.12 -7.96
C PRO A 322 7.74 6.17 -6.91
N TYR A 323 6.86 7.11 -7.24
CA TYR A 323 6.32 8.14 -6.35
C TYR A 323 7.42 9.07 -5.77
N ARG A 324 8.52 9.26 -6.49
CA ARG A 324 9.74 9.89 -6.01
C ARG A 324 9.51 11.23 -5.30
N PRO A 325 8.74 12.21 -5.84
CA PRO A 325 8.51 13.48 -5.15
C PRO A 325 7.85 13.31 -3.78
N LEU A 326 6.91 12.38 -3.67
CA LEU A 326 6.21 12.10 -2.41
C LEU A 326 7.13 11.37 -1.42
N VAL A 327 7.93 10.41 -1.86
CA VAL A 327 8.90 9.69 -1.02
C VAL A 327 9.95 10.65 -0.47
N GLU A 328 10.50 11.53 -1.30
CA GLU A 328 11.45 12.57 -0.89
C GLU A 328 10.85 13.53 0.14
N ASN A 329 9.58 13.93 -0.04
CA ASN A 329 8.86 14.76 0.91
C ASN A 329 8.65 14.06 2.27
N LEU A 330 8.35 12.76 2.27
CA LEU A 330 8.26 11.96 3.49
C LEU A 330 9.62 11.81 4.19
N GLN A 331 10.72 11.71 3.44
CA GLN A 331 12.07 11.70 4.01
C GLN A 331 12.38 13.03 4.70
N GLN A 332 12.06 14.15 4.04
CA GLN A 332 12.31 15.49 4.59
C GLN A 332 11.44 15.80 5.82
N THR A 333 10.17 15.45 5.79
CA THR A 333 9.25 15.66 6.92
C THR A 333 9.49 14.69 8.07
N ASN A 334 10.09 13.54 7.79
CA ASN A 334 10.54 12.54 8.73
C ASN A 334 9.53 12.19 9.84
N PRO A 335 8.32 11.73 9.50
CA PRO A 335 7.32 11.35 10.49
C PRO A 335 7.83 10.24 11.43
N ASP A 336 7.27 10.17 12.62
CA ASP A 336 7.65 9.17 13.63
C ASP A 336 7.20 7.77 13.26
N MET A 337 6.08 7.65 12.54
CA MET A 337 5.53 6.40 12.06
C MET A 337 4.76 6.60 10.74
N LEU A 338 4.52 5.52 10.01
CA LEU A 338 3.75 5.51 8.78
C LEU A 338 2.50 4.64 8.93
N TYR A 339 1.43 5.05 8.25
CA TYR A 339 0.21 4.28 8.11
C TYR A 339 -0.21 4.22 6.64
N PHE A 340 -0.23 3.02 6.09
CA PHE A 340 -0.76 2.70 4.76
C PHE A 340 -2.10 2.00 4.93
N SER A 341 -3.18 2.68 4.56
CA SER A 341 -4.54 2.22 4.84
C SER A 341 -5.12 1.27 3.79
N GLY A 342 -4.30 0.77 2.88
CA GLY A 342 -4.72 -0.16 1.84
C GLY A 342 -4.44 0.31 0.43
N ASP A 343 -4.72 -0.57 -0.54
CA ASP A 343 -4.39 -0.40 -1.95
C ASP A 343 -2.89 -0.17 -2.18
N GLN A 344 -2.05 -1.00 -1.53
CA GLN A 344 -0.61 -1.01 -1.76
C GLN A 344 -0.28 -1.48 -3.17
N LEU A 345 -1.24 -2.09 -3.83
CA LEU A 345 -1.15 -2.51 -5.23
C LEU A 345 -2.55 -2.53 -5.89
N TYR A 346 -2.56 -2.55 -7.20
CA TYR A 346 -3.76 -2.69 -8.03
C TYR A 346 -3.55 -3.80 -9.06
N GLU A 347 -4.63 -4.34 -9.61
CA GLU A 347 -4.61 -5.43 -10.60
C GLU A 347 -3.75 -5.11 -11.82
N GLY A 348 -3.67 -3.83 -12.21
CA GLY A 348 -2.89 -3.34 -13.35
C GLY A 348 -1.46 -2.93 -13.03
N ASN A 349 -1.01 -3.01 -11.77
CA ASN A 349 0.33 -2.60 -11.40
C ASN A 349 1.40 -3.39 -12.19
N GLY A 350 2.45 -2.69 -12.58
CA GLY A 350 3.53 -3.25 -13.40
C GLY A 350 3.21 -3.33 -14.90
N GLY A 351 1.98 -2.96 -15.32
CA GLY A 351 1.56 -3.00 -16.73
C GLY A 351 1.13 -4.39 -17.22
N TYR A 352 0.93 -5.34 -16.32
CA TYR A 352 0.45 -6.70 -16.63
C TYR A 352 -0.77 -7.07 -15.80
N GLY A 353 -1.55 -8.05 -16.30
CA GLY A 353 -2.79 -8.48 -15.65
C GLY A 353 -2.57 -9.35 -14.42
N ILE A 354 -3.70 -9.84 -13.87
CA ILE A 354 -3.70 -10.73 -12.70
C ILE A 354 -3.84 -12.19 -13.11
N VAL A 355 -3.37 -13.07 -12.22
CA VAL A 355 -3.57 -14.51 -12.25
C VAL A 355 -4.30 -14.89 -10.97
N ARG A 356 -5.48 -15.53 -11.10
CA ARG A 356 -6.29 -15.97 -9.95
C ARG A 356 -6.07 -17.43 -9.57
N PHE A 357 -5.79 -18.26 -10.56
CA PHE A 357 -5.66 -19.71 -10.38
C PHE A 357 -4.53 -20.28 -11.25
N PRO A 358 -3.81 -21.31 -10.79
CA PRO A 358 -3.87 -21.91 -9.44
C PRO A 358 -3.33 -20.94 -8.36
N ALA A 359 -3.55 -21.24 -7.09
CA ALA A 359 -3.19 -20.39 -5.95
C ALA A 359 -1.70 -19.98 -5.93
N ASP A 360 -0.78 -20.89 -6.25
CA ASP A 360 0.65 -20.58 -6.26
C ASP A 360 1.03 -19.57 -7.35
N ALA A 361 0.39 -19.63 -8.52
CA ALA A 361 0.57 -18.65 -9.58
C ALA A 361 -0.04 -17.28 -9.20
N ALA A 362 -1.21 -17.28 -8.53
CA ALA A 362 -1.83 -16.07 -8.00
C ALA A 362 -0.93 -15.39 -6.95
N ILE A 363 -0.30 -16.17 -6.08
CA ILE A 363 0.65 -15.69 -5.07
C ILE A 363 1.87 -15.04 -5.74
N LEU A 364 2.49 -15.69 -6.73
CA LEU A 364 3.64 -15.10 -7.42
C LEU A 364 3.26 -13.79 -8.15
N ASN A 365 2.10 -13.76 -8.80
CA ASN A 365 1.58 -12.56 -9.45
C ASN A 365 1.31 -11.44 -8.45
N TYR A 366 0.73 -11.75 -7.28
CA TYR A 366 0.56 -10.82 -6.16
C TYR A 366 1.92 -10.30 -5.67
N LEU A 367 2.86 -11.18 -5.36
CA LEU A 367 4.18 -10.82 -4.84
C LEU A 367 4.92 -9.88 -5.81
N GLY A 368 4.86 -10.12 -7.13
CA GLY A 368 5.48 -9.23 -8.11
C GLY A 368 4.95 -7.79 -8.04
N LYS A 369 3.65 -7.60 -7.76
CA LYS A 369 3.05 -6.28 -7.57
C LYS A 369 3.32 -5.70 -6.16
N TRP A 370 3.31 -6.54 -5.14
CA TRP A 370 3.66 -6.19 -3.76
C TRP A 370 5.11 -5.69 -3.65
N TYR A 371 6.03 -6.25 -4.45
CA TYR A 371 7.42 -5.82 -4.46
C TYR A 371 7.62 -4.40 -4.98
N MET A 372 6.73 -3.88 -5.82
CA MET A 372 6.76 -2.47 -6.21
C MET A 372 6.55 -1.55 -5.01
N PHE A 373 5.62 -1.88 -4.10
CA PHE A 373 5.42 -1.14 -2.85
C PHE A 373 6.70 -1.05 -2.02
N GLY A 374 7.32 -2.18 -1.73
CA GLY A 374 8.55 -2.22 -0.95
C GLY A 374 9.72 -1.54 -1.64
N TRP A 375 9.80 -1.60 -2.97
CA TRP A 375 10.84 -0.93 -3.72
C TRP A 375 10.72 0.60 -3.66
N ALA A 376 9.50 1.12 -3.60
CA ALA A 376 9.25 2.55 -3.43
C ALA A 376 9.49 3.04 -1.99
N PHE A 377 9.02 2.30 -0.99
CA PHE A 377 8.93 2.78 0.40
C PHE A 377 9.86 2.05 1.39
N GLY A 378 10.55 0.99 0.99
CA GLY A 378 11.34 0.14 1.88
C GLY A 378 12.41 0.88 2.69
N ASP A 379 13.05 1.89 2.11
CA ASP A 379 14.05 2.71 2.79
C ASP A 379 13.44 3.67 3.83
N LEU A 380 12.18 4.03 3.67
CA LEU A 380 11.45 4.76 4.71
C LEU A 380 11.03 3.84 5.86
N MET A 381 10.53 2.64 5.52
CA MET A 381 9.93 1.71 6.47
C MET A 381 10.94 1.04 7.40
N LYS A 382 12.16 0.78 6.92
CA LYS A 382 13.22 0.13 7.72
C LYS A 382 13.60 0.88 9.00
N ASP A 383 13.38 2.20 9.03
CA ASP A 383 13.87 3.09 10.09
C ASP A 383 12.73 3.68 10.95
N ARG A 384 11.48 3.26 10.78
CA ARG A 384 10.34 3.76 11.57
C ARG A 384 9.20 2.77 11.65
N PRO A 385 8.44 2.74 12.75
CA PRO A 385 7.26 1.92 12.85
C PRO A 385 6.32 2.19 11.68
N THR A 386 5.82 1.13 11.08
CA THR A 386 4.93 1.21 9.93
C THR A 386 3.72 0.32 10.18
N ILE A 387 2.54 0.81 9.87
CA ILE A 387 1.29 0.06 9.84
C ILE A 387 0.87 -0.07 8.40
N THR A 388 0.66 -1.30 7.93
CA THR A 388 0.03 -1.60 6.65
C THR A 388 -1.18 -2.49 6.89
N ILE A 389 -2.28 -2.20 6.22
CA ILE A 389 -3.48 -3.05 6.20
C ILE A 389 -3.95 -3.20 4.76
N PRO A 390 -4.36 -4.39 4.31
CA PRO A 390 -4.84 -4.60 2.95
C PRO A 390 -6.23 -4.01 2.75
N ASP A 391 -6.51 -3.50 1.53
CA ASP A 391 -7.83 -3.14 1.07
C ASP A 391 -8.27 -4.08 -0.07
N ASP A 392 -9.28 -3.73 -0.83
CA ASP A 392 -9.90 -4.56 -1.86
C ASP A 392 -9.00 -4.88 -3.04
N HIS A 393 -8.26 -3.91 -3.57
CA HIS A 393 -7.33 -4.12 -4.68
C HIS A 393 -6.12 -4.97 -4.30
N ASP A 394 -5.68 -4.95 -3.04
CA ASP A 394 -4.61 -5.83 -2.54
C ASP A 394 -4.97 -7.32 -2.69
N ILE A 395 -6.25 -7.62 -2.75
CA ILE A 395 -6.81 -8.99 -2.92
C ILE A 395 -7.37 -9.18 -4.35
N PHE A 396 -6.97 -8.34 -5.29
CA PHE A 396 -7.43 -8.38 -6.69
C PHE A 396 -8.95 -8.39 -6.86
N GLN A 397 -9.65 -7.68 -6.02
CA GLN A 397 -11.10 -7.70 -6.00
C GLN A 397 -11.66 -6.27 -5.87
N GLY A 398 -11.51 -5.47 -6.87
CA GLY A 398 -11.72 -4.01 -6.93
C GLY A 398 -12.95 -3.39 -6.26
N ASN A 399 -13.61 -4.09 -5.36
CA ASN A 399 -14.47 -3.77 -4.22
C ASN A 399 -14.61 -5.05 -3.40
N LEU A 400 -14.42 -4.97 -2.09
CA LEU A 400 -14.44 -6.12 -1.20
C LEU A 400 -15.45 -5.97 -0.07
N TRP A 401 -16.35 -6.94 0.01
CA TRP A 401 -17.23 -7.20 1.14
C TRP A 401 -16.93 -8.61 1.64
N GLY A 402 -16.03 -8.76 2.59
CA GLY A 402 -15.42 -10.04 2.95
C GLY A 402 -16.34 -11.06 3.61
N ASP A 403 -17.48 -10.61 4.17
CA ASP A 403 -18.55 -11.46 4.73
C ASP A 403 -18.02 -12.60 5.63
N GLY A 404 -17.02 -12.26 6.46
CA GLY A 404 -16.41 -13.20 7.41
C GLY A 404 -15.43 -14.22 6.82
N GLY A 405 -14.97 -14.02 5.59
CA GLY A 405 -14.06 -14.95 4.92
C GLY A 405 -14.75 -15.94 3.97
N ARG A 406 -16.00 -15.72 3.65
CA ARG A 406 -16.78 -16.62 2.78
C ARG A 406 -16.19 -16.74 1.39
N GLU A 407 -16.25 -17.92 0.79
CA GLU A 407 -15.86 -18.16 -0.61
C GLU A 407 -16.93 -17.66 -1.59
N ILE A 408 -16.50 -17.03 -2.67
CA ILE A 408 -17.33 -16.75 -3.85
C ILE A 408 -16.96 -17.74 -4.95
N SER A 409 -17.91 -18.56 -5.40
CA SER A 409 -17.68 -19.40 -6.58
C SER A 409 -17.45 -18.57 -7.84
N GLN A 410 -16.69 -19.10 -8.81
CA GLN A 410 -16.48 -18.43 -10.10
C GLN A 410 -17.80 -18.12 -10.83
N GLU A 411 -18.80 -19.01 -10.73
CA GLU A 411 -20.13 -18.79 -11.30
C GLU A 411 -20.80 -17.58 -10.65
N THR A 412 -20.79 -17.51 -9.32
CA THR A 412 -21.36 -16.38 -8.56
C THR A 412 -20.64 -15.09 -8.88
N PHE A 413 -19.30 -15.11 -8.95
CA PHE A 413 -18.49 -13.93 -9.30
C PHE A 413 -18.78 -13.44 -10.72
N SER A 414 -18.87 -14.33 -11.69
CA SER A 414 -19.22 -13.99 -13.08
C SER A 414 -20.58 -13.30 -13.18
N LYS A 415 -21.52 -13.64 -12.30
CA LYS A 415 -22.87 -13.08 -12.28
C LYS A 415 -22.99 -11.79 -11.48
N PHE A 416 -22.31 -11.68 -10.35
CA PHE A 416 -22.48 -10.62 -9.35
C PHE A 416 -21.23 -9.81 -9.06
N HIS A 417 -20.08 -10.09 -9.68
CA HIS A 417 -18.82 -9.34 -9.54
C HIS A 417 -18.41 -9.03 -8.09
N GLY A 418 -18.52 -9.99 -7.20
CA GLY A 418 -18.16 -9.82 -5.79
C GLY A 418 -19.24 -9.19 -4.89
N THR A 419 -20.27 -8.55 -5.45
CA THR A 419 -21.34 -7.91 -4.65
C THR A 419 -22.17 -8.87 -3.79
N SER A 420 -22.00 -10.18 -3.99
CA SER A 420 -22.56 -11.22 -3.10
C SER A 420 -21.92 -11.28 -1.72
N GLY A 421 -20.75 -10.67 -1.54
CA GLY A 421 -19.91 -10.79 -0.34
C GLY A 421 -19.07 -12.07 -0.33
N GLY A 422 -17.87 -11.98 0.20
CA GLY A 422 -16.87 -13.04 0.25
C GLY A 422 -15.65 -12.77 -0.65
N TYR A 423 -14.79 -13.79 -0.80
CA TYR A 423 -13.54 -13.75 -1.54
C TYR A 423 -13.59 -14.63 -2.77
N ILE A 424 -13.18 -14.11 -3.94
CA ILE A 424 -13.00 -14.87 -5.17
C ILE A 424 -11.61 -15.49 -5.26
N GLU A 425 -10.61 -14.83 -4.68
CA GLU A 425 -9.25 -15.35 -4.64
C GLU A 425 -9.15 -16.59 -3.74
N PRO A 426 -8.27 -17.54 -4.05
CA PRO A 426 -8.03 -18.68 -3.17
C PRO A 426 -7.67 -18.21 -1.76
N ALA A 427 -8.24 -18.84 -0.73
CA ALA A 427 -7.96 -18.49 0.68
C ALA A 427 -6.45 -18.50 1.03
N LYS A 428 -5.66 -19.36 0.37
CA LYS A 428 -4.21 -19.39 0.47
C LYS A 428 -3.59 -18.06 0.02
N MET A 429 -4.04 -17.51 -1.10
CA MET A 429 -3.56 -16.22 -1.60
C MET A 429 -3.99 -15.07 -0.67
N VAL A 430 -5.24 -15.04 -0.22
CA VAL A 430 -5.72 -14.04 0.76
C VAL A 430 -4.90 -14.09 2.05
N SER A 431 -4.59 -15.29 2.54
CA SER A 431 -3.74 -15.47 3.72
C SER A 431 -2.32 -14.92 3.50
N VAL A 432 -1.77 -15.09 2.30
CA VAL A 432 -0.47 -14.50 1.94
C VAL A 432 -0.52 -12.97 1.97
N VAL A 433 -1.59 -12.34 1.46
CA VAL A 433 -1.78 -10.89 1.55
C VAL A 433 -1.77 -10.43 3.01
N HIS A 434 -2.55 -11.07 3.88
CA HIS A 434 -2.57 -10.74 5.30
C HIS A 434 -1.19 -10.95 5.97
N LEU A 435 -0.47 -12.02 5.62
CA LEU A 435 0.87 -12.29 6.17
C LEU A 435 1.91 -11.27 5.70
N THR A 436 1.95 -10.93 4.42
CA THR A 436 2.91 -9.95 3.89
C THR A 436 2.68 -8.56 4.45
N GLN A 437 1.41 -8.17 4.58
CA GLN A 437 1.05 -6.80 4.96
C GLN A 437 0.89 -6.60 6.47
N CYS A 438 0.51 -7.63 7.24
CA CYS A 438 0.11 -7.43 8.64
C CYS A 438 0.96 -8.22 9.67
N SER A 439 1.90 -9.08 9.26
CA SER A 439 2.60 -9.96 10.22
C SER A 439 3.50 -9.23 11.22
N HIS A 440 3.94 -8.00 10.91
CA HIS A 440 4.71 -7.12 11.82
C HIS A 440 3.83 -6.30 12.76
N LEU A 441 2.51 -6.31 12.59
CA LEU A 441 1.59 -5.67 13.54
C LEU A 441 1.57 -6.44 14.88
N PRO A 442 1.11 -5.82 15.99
CA PRO A 442 0.82 -6.58 17.20
C PRO A 442 -0.09 -7.78 16.91
N ASP A 443 -0.01 -8.81 17.75
CA ASP A 443 -0.83 -10.00 17.56
C ASP A 443 -2.32 -9.63 17.49
N PRO A 444 -3.12 -10.30 16.64
CA PRO A 444 -4.55 -10.02 16.52
C PRO A 444 -5.26 -10.12 17.87
N TYR A 445 -6.21 -9.21 18.14
CA TYR A 445 -7.01 -9.24 19.36
C TYR A 445 -7.75 -10.57 19.54
N ASP A 446 -8.24 -11.13 18.47
CA ASP A 446 -8.82 -12.48 18.40
C ASP A 446 -8.20 -13.19 17.19
N SER A 447 -7.35 -14.16 17.45
CA SER A 447 -6.61 -14.93 16.44
C SER A 447 -7.41 -16.06 15.82
N THR A 448 -8.68 -16.25 16.20
CA THR A 448 -9.55 -17.28 15.60
C THR A 448 -9.66 -17.01 14.09
N PRO A 449 -9.31 -17.95 13.22
CA PRO A 449 -9.43 -17.76 11.78
C PRO A 449 -10.86 -17.40 11.37
N MET A 450 -10.97 -16.63 10.29
CA MET A 450 -12.23 -16.44 9.56
C MET A 450 -12.58 -17.72 8.76
N ASP A 451 -13.70 -17.71 8.06
CA ASP A 451 -14.04 -18.80 7.15
C ASP A 451 -12.87 -19.10 6.20
N GLN A 452 -12.79 -20.34 5.73
CA GLN A 452 -11.71 -20.88 4.90
C GLN A 452 -10.33 -20.87 5.58
N GLY A 453 -10.23 -20.58 6.90
CA GLY A 453 -8.97 -20.50 7.63
C GLY A 453 -8.16 -19.22 7.42
N ILE A 454 -8.76 -18.16 6.86
CA ILE A 454 -8.10 -16.86 6.62
C ILE A 454 -7.78 -16.19 7.97
N PRO A 455 -6.52 -15.79 8.25
CA PRO A 455 -6.14 -15.15 9.51
C PRO A 455 -6.69 -13.71 9.60
N PRO A 456 -7.29 -13.31 10.73
CA PRO A 456 -7.61 -11.90 10.98
C PRO A 456 -6.37 -11.11 11.37
N TYR A 457 -6.43 -9.75 11.29
CA TYR A 457 -5.31 -8.88 11.66
C TYR A 457 -5.68 -7.71 12.58
N TYR A 458 -6.96 -7.52 12.93
CA TYR A 458 -7.37 -6.39 13.77
C TYR A 458 -6.78 -6.47 15.18
N THR A 459 -6.26 -5.33 15.66
CA THR A 459 -5.48 -5.27 16.90
C THR A 459 -5.38 -3.85 17.46
N GLU A 460 -4.80 -3.72 18.64
CA GLU A 460 -4.40 -2.45 19.23
C GLU A 460 -2.88 -2.25 19.11
N LEU A 461 -2.46 -1.06 18.70
CA LEU A 461 -1.07 -0.60 18.76
C LEU A 461 -0.98 0.62 19.68
N LEU A 462 -0.17 0.53 20.72
CA LEU A 462 0.13 1.64 21.61
C LEU A 462 1.52 2.18 21.31
N TYR A 463 1.61 3.44 20.87
CA TYR A 463 2.89 4.07 20.52
C TYR A 463 2.82 5.59 20.74
N GLY A 464 3.84 6.17 21.42
CA GLY A 464 3.92 7.60 21.71
C GLY A 464 2.72 8.14 22.51
N ASP A 465 2.24 7.41 23.50
CA ASP A 465 1.07 7.72 24.34
C ASP A 465 -0.27 7.77 23.56
N VAL A 466 -0.28 7.34 22.28
CA VAL A 466 -1.51 7.22 21.48
C VAL A 466 -1.86 5.75 21.28
N SER A 467 -3.10 5.37 21.60
CA SER A 467 -3.61 4.03 21.35
C SER A 467 -4.37 4.02 20.01
N PHE A 468 -3.88 3.22 19.08
CA PHE A 468 -4.46 3.01 17.77
C PHE A 468 -5.25 1.71 17.73
N ALA A 469 -6.57 1.78 17.47
CA ALA A 469 -7.32 0.60 17.08
C ALA A 469 -7.19 0.42 15.58
N ILE A 470 -6.63 -0.70 15.16
CA ILE A 470 -6.47 -1.10 13.76
C ILE A 470 -7.59 -2.08 13.44
N VAL A 471 -8.46 -1.74 12.50
CA VAL A 471 -9.58 -2.59 12.07
C VAL A 471 -9.50 -2.88 10.57
N GLY A 472 -10.09 -4.00 10.15
CA GLY A 472 -10.29 -4.31 8.75
C GLY A 472 -11.78 -4.19 8.41
N ASP A 473 -12.19 -3.04 7.88
CA ASP A 473 -13.60 -2.79 7.58
C ASP A 473 -14.10 -3.58 6.35
N ARG A 474 -13.19 -4.25 5.63
CA ARG A 474 -13.53 -5.17 4.54
C ARG A 474 -13.80 -6.59 5.00
N MET A 475 -13.15 -7.06 6.09
CA MET A 475 -13.16 -8.48 6.48
C MET A 475 -14.55 -9.07 6.73
N PHE A 476 -15.45 -8.32 7.37
CA PHE A 476 -16.77 -8.81 7.80
C PHE A 476 -17.94 -8.07 7.15
N LYS A 477 -17.65 -7.09 6.27
CA LYS A 477 -18.69 -6.26 5.66
C LYS A 477 -19.63 -7.09 4.80
N SER A 478 -20.92 -6.85 4.93
CA SER A 478 -21.97 -7.54 4.16
C SER A 478 -21.98 -7.13 2.70
N GLY A 479 -22.21 -8.07 1.79
CA GLY A 479 -22.31 -7.82 0.35
C GLY A 479 -23.60 -7.10 -0.03
N PRO A 480 -23.57 -6.14 -0.99
CA PRO A 480 -24.73 -5.31 -1.35
C PRO A 480 -25.81 -6.02 -2.16
N ASN A 481 -25.55 -7.17 -2.79
CA ASN A 481 -26.57 -7.84 -3.62
C ASN A 481 -27.78 -8.32 -2.82
N THR A 482 -27.66 -8.45 -1.50
CA THR A 482 -28.77 -8.79 -0.60
C THR A 482 -29.82 -7.68 -0.52
N VAL A 483 -29.45 -6.45 -0.85
CA VAL A 483 -30.31 -5.26 -0.74
C VAL A 483 -30.50 -4.53 -2.07
N ALA A 484 -29.64 -4.79 -3.07
CA ALA A 484 -29.70 -4.14 -4.36
C ALA A 484 -30.98 -4.55 -5.10
N TYR A 485 -31.78 -3.57 -5.54
CA TYR A 485 -33.04 -3.74 -6.27
C TYR A 485 -33.05 -3.02 -7.61
N TRP A 486 -31.91 -2.48 -8.03
CA TRP A 486 -31.69 -1.79 -9.30
C TRP A 486 -30.83 -2.64 -10.24
N PRO A 487 -30.99 -2.47 -11.56
CA PRO A 487 -30.20 -3.18 -12.54
C PRO A 487 -28.78 -2.61 -12.69
N GLY A 488 -27.84 -3.44 -13.16
CA GLY A 488 -26.46 -3.06 -13.44
C GLY A 488 -25.56 -3.17 -12.23
N ARG A 489 -24.62 -2.22 -12.10
CA ARG A 489 -23.65 -2.18 -11.01
C ARG A 489 -24.36 -1.98 -9.67
N GLN A 490 -24.26 -2.98 -8.79
CA GLN A 490 -25.05 -3.05 -7.55
C GLN A 490 -24.50 -2.20 -6.41
N ASP A 491 -23.22 -1.89 -6.42
CA ASP A 491 -22.55 -1.04 -5.43
C ASP A 491 -22.81 0.46 -5.65
N HIS A 492 -23.03 0.89 -6.89
CA HIS A 492 -23.33 2.28 -7.22
C HIS A 492 -24.83 2.53 -7.44
N ILE A 493 -25.40 3.39 -6.62
CA ILE A 493 -26.77 3.84 -6.80
C ILE A 493 -26.76 5.11 -7.65
N LYS A 494 -27.49 5.09 -8.79
CA LYS A 494 -27.55 6.21 -9.77
C LYS A 494 -28.71 7.15 -9.51
N ASP A 495 -29.78 6.69 -8.86
CA ASP A 495 -30.96 7.48 -8.53
C ASP A 495 -31.10 7.72 -7.04
N THR A 496 -31.85 8.77 -6.67
CA THR A 496 -32.12 9.09 -5.26
C THR A 496 -32.76 7.90 -4.55
N ILE A 497 -32.16 7.48 -3.46
CA ILE A 497 -32.65 6.41 -2.61
C ILE A 497 -33.91 6.92 -1.93
N ARG A 498 -35.07 6.34 -2.28
CA ARG A 498 -36.36 6.76 -1.72
C ARG A 498 -36.74 6.03 -0.43
N ASN A 499 -36.24 4.82 -0.26
CA ASN A 499 -36.55 3.98 0.90
C ASN A 499 -35.27 3.40 1.51
N LEU A 500 -34.71 4.13 2.47
CA LEU A 500 -33.49 3.74 3.17
C LEU A 500 -33.63 2.42 3.95
N SER A 501 -34.80 2.13 4.48
CA SER A 501 -35.04 0.86 5.24
C SER A 501 -34.85 -0.37 4.36
N ARG A 502 -35.10 -0.26 3.04
CA ARG A 502 -34.92 -1.37 2.11
C ARG A 502 -33.45 -1.76 1.92
N ILE A 503 -32.52 -0.79 2.00
CA ILE A 503 -31.10 -1.04 1.86
C ILE A 503 -30.38 -1.18 3.20
N ASN A 504 -31.13 -1.19 4.30
CA ASN A 504 -30.60 -1.35 5.66
C ASN A 504 -31.45 -2.30 6.50
N PRO A 505 -31.73 -3.53 6.01
CA PRO A 505 -32.41 -4.52 6.84
C PRO A 505 -31.54 -4.90 8.05
N PRO A 506 -32.14 -5.37 9.15
CA PRO A 506 -31.40 -5.85 10.32
C PRO A 506 -30.43 -6.96 9.96
N GLY A 507 -29.28 -6.99 10.65
CA GLY A 507 -28.25 -8.04 10.52
C GLY A 507 -27.15 -7.75 9.53
N LEU A 508 -27.20 -6.65 8.77
CA LEU A 508 -26.08 -6.22 7.94
C LEU A 508 -24.91 -5.75 8.81
N GLN A 509 -23.70 -6.11 8.44
CA GLN A 509 -22.46 -5.84 9.18
C GLN A 509 -21.53 -4.88 8.42
N LEU A 510 -20.87 -3.98 9.13
CA LEU A 510 -19.73 -3.20 8.67
C LEU A 510 -18.42 -3.84 9.18
N LEU A 511 -18.24 -3.86 10.50
CA LEU A 511 -17.03 -4.40 11.14
C LEU A 511 -17.21 -5.85 11.66
N GLY A 512 -18.44 -6.34 11.74
CA GLY A 512 -18.77 -7.62 12.34
C GLY A 512 -18.68 -7.61 13.87
N ASP A 513 -19.34 -8.58 14.51
CA ASP A 513 -19.44 -8.66 15.97
C ASP A 513 -18.07 -8.78 16.65
N ARG A 514 -17.13 -9.52 16.04
CA ARG A 514 -15.79 -9.73 16.59
C ARG A 514 -15.02 -8.41 16.73
N GLN A 515 -14.98 -7.60 15.67
CA GLN A 515 -14.31 -6.29 15.73
C GLN A 515 -15.10 -5.28 16.57
N MET A 516 -16.42 -5.32 16.56
CA MET A 516 -17.23 -4.48 17.43
C MET A 516 -16.99 -4.77 18.92
N ASN A 517 -16.83 -6.05 19.31
CA ASN A 517 -16.43 -6.42 20.67
C ASN A 517 -15.03 -5.93 21.02
N PHE A 518 -14.08 -6.05 20.08
CA PHE A 518 -12.74 -5.46 20.22
C PHE A 518 -12.83 -3.95 20.47
N LEU A 519 -13.54 -3.20 19.64
CA LEU A 519 -13.67 -1.74 19.76
C LEU A 519 -14.34 -1.33 21.08
N LYS A 520 -15.38 -2.02 21.53
CA LYS A 520 -16.04 -1.75 22.83
C LYS A 520 -15.08 -1.92 24.01
N ASN A 521 -14.25 -2.96 23.99
CA ASN A 521 -13.22 -3.19 25.00
C ASN A 521 -12.10 -2.15 24.92
N TRP A 522 -11.62 -1.87 23.70
CA TRP A 522 -10.61 -0.84 23.45
C TRP A 522 -11.07 0.54 23.93
N ALA A 523 -12.32 0.91 23.66
CA ALA A 523 -12.87 2.22 24.02
C ALA A 523 -12.84 2.48 25.54
N GLN A 524 -13.02 1.43 26.34
CA GLN A 524 -13.03 1.49 27.79
C GLN A 524 -11.63 1.46 28.43
N ASN A 525 -10.64 0.84 27.74
CA ASN A 525 -9.29 0.65 28.28
C ASN A 525 -8.37 1.80 27.82
N TRP A 526 -7.86 2.59 28.78
CA TRP A 526 -6.95 3.70 28.54
C TRP A 526 -5.54 3.46 29.10
N SER A 527 -5.20 2.22 29.42
CA SER A 527 -3.89 1.86 29.97
C SER A 527 -2.77 2.28 28.99
N GLY A 528 -1.83 3.08 29.48
CA GLY A 528 -0.71 3.64 28.73
C GLY A 528 -1.08 4.70 27.68
N ALA A 529 -2.36 4.99 27.48
CA ALA A 529 -2.81 5.93 26.46
C ALA A 529 -3.23 7.28 27.05
N LYS A 530 -2.87 8.35 26.32
CA LYS A 530 -3.36 9.72 26.52
C LYS A 530 -4.37 10.13 25.47
N MET A 531 -4.27 9.58 24.27
CA MET A 531 -5.17 9.85 23.15
C MET A 531 -5.55 8.54 22.44
N LYS A 532 -6.64 8.55 21.68
CA LYS A 532 -7.10 7.39 20.92
C LYS A 532 -7.37 7.75 19.47
N CYS A 533 -7.05 6.81 18.56
CA CYS A 533 -7.28 6.95 17.14
C CYS A 533 -7.73 5.62 16.53
N LEU A 534 -8.74 5.63 15.68
CA LEU A 534 -9.14 4.50 14.85
C LEU A 534 -8.42 4.57 13.50
N LEU A 535 -7.90 3.45 13.05
CA LEU A 535 -7.31 3.27 11.72
C LEU A 535 -8.11 2.21 10.96
N SER A 536 -8.63 2.56 9.79
CA SER A 536 -9.36 1.65 8.90
C SER A 536 -9.06 1.95 7.43
N GLN A 537 -9.49 1.09 6.52
CA GLN A 537 -9.37 1.33 5.09
C GLN A 537 -10.20 2.53 4.67
N THR A 538 -11.51 2.51 4.97
CA THR A 538 -12.46 3.55 4.52
C THR A 538 -12.93 4.46 5.64
N ILE A 539 -13.25 5.71 5.29
CA ILE A 539 -13.95 6.61 6.21
C ILE A 539 -15.44 6.23 6.32
N PHE A 540 -16.04 6.37 7.50
CA PHE A 540 -17.42 5.96 7.77
C PHE A 540 -18.46 7.00 7.30
N SER A 541 -18.35 7.38 6.03
CA SER A 541 -19.23 8.36 5.38
C SER A 541 -19.24 8.17 3.87
N ASN A 542 -20.30 8.61 3.20
CA ASN A 542 -20.38 8.68 1.75
C ASN A 542 -20.51 10.14 1.32
N ILE A 543 -19.38 10.80 1.02
CA ILE A 543 -19.39 12.18 0.55
C ILE A 543 -19.12 12.32 -0.96
N ALA A 544 -18.69 11.27 -1.66
CA ALA A 544 -18.49 11.34 -3.09
C ALA A 544 -19.81 11.56 -3.84
N THR A 545 -19.85 12.58 -4.69
CA THR A 545 -21.01 12.93 -5.54
C THR A 545 -20.78 12.59 -7.00
N HIS A 546 -19.52 12.41 -7.42
CA HIS A 546 -19.13 12.03 -8.77
C HIS A 546 -17.97 11.04 -8.72
N HIS A 547 -17.88 10.20 -9.75
CA HIS A 547 -16.82 9.21 -9.90
C HIS A 547 -16.33 9.06 -11.34
N GLY A 548 -15.11 8.54 -11.48
CA GLY A 548 -14.46 8.25 -12.75
C GLY A 548 -14.00 9.49 -13.52
N GLY A 549 -13.21 9.28 -14.56
CA GLY A 549 -12.71 10.34 -15.43
C GLY A 549 -13.83 11.12 -16.15
N ASN A 550 -14.95 10.44 -16.44
CA ASN A 550 -16.13 11.05 -17.09
C ASN A 550 -17.04 11.81 -16.11
N LYS A 551 -16.65 11.92 -14.83
CA LYS A 551 -17.41 12.66 -13.80
C LYS A 551 -18.88 12.23 -13.72
N MET A 552 -19.15 10.95 -13.78
CA MET A 552 -20.53 10.44 -13.65
C MET A 552 -21.06 10.72 -12.25
N VAL A 553 -22.33 11.11 -12.17
CA VAL A 553 -22.99 11.35 -10.88
C VAL A 553 -23.12 10.05 -10.10
N LEU A 554 -22.76 10.09 -8.85
CA LEU A 554 -22.85 8.99 -7.88
C LEU A 554 -23.76 9.42 -6.74
N PHE A 555 -24.96 8.85 -6.67
CA PHE A 555 -25.88 9.16 -5.56
C PHE A 555 -25.43 8.50 -4.26
N ALA A 556 -25.05 7.24 -4.31
CA ALA A 556 -24.49 6.53 -3.17
C ALA A 556 -23.57 5.39 -3.62
N ASP A 557 -22.58 5.11 -2.77
CA ASP A 557 -21.62 4.05 -2.94
C ASP A 557 -21.72 3.08 -1.74
N LEU A 558 -22.22 1.87 -1.98
CA LEU A 558 -22.34 0.83 -0.95
C LEU A 558 -20.96 0.26 -0.55
N ASP A 559 -19.93 0.58 -1.31
CA ASP A 559 -18.55 0.25 -0.95
C ASP A 559 -18.02 1.20 0.15
N SER A 560 -18.49 2.45 0.20
CA SER A 560 -18.09 3.39 1.25
C SER A 560 -18.42 2.90 2.66
N GLY A 561 -17.68 3.38 3.66
CA GLY A 561 -17.95 3.11 5.08
C GLY A 561 -19.26 3.74 5.61
N GLY A 562 -20.02 4.46 4.79
CA GLY A 562 -21.36 4.97 5.12
C GLY A 562 -22.45 3.91 5.12
N TRP A 563 -22.19 2.74 4.55
CA TRP A 563 -23.10 1.62 4.48
C TRP A 563 -22.47 0.35 5.06
N PRO A 564 -23.20 -0.53 5.80
CA PRO A 564 -24.62 -0.42 6.23
C PRO A 564 -24.83 0.61 7.35
N MET A 565 -25.97 1.34 7.28
CA MET A 565 -26.18 2.53 8.12
C MET A 565 -26.23 2.24 9.62
N THR A 566 -26.96 1.20 10.03
CA THR A 566 -27.09 0.85 11.47
C THR A 566 -25.72 0.44 12.05
N ALA A 567 -25.02 -0.48 11.39
CA ALA A 567 -23.71 -0.94 11.81
C ALA A 567 -22.66 0.20 11.82
N ARG A 568 -22.73 1.11 10.84
CA ARG A 568 -21.90 2.33 10.82
C ARG A 568 -22.16 3.20 12.05
N ASN A 569 -23.43 3.46 12.37
CA ASN A 569 -23.77 4.30 13.51
C ASN A 569 -23.30 3.65 14.83
N GLU A 570 -23.43 2.34 14.98
CA GLU A 570 -22.91 1.62 16.15
C GLU A 570 -21.39 1.80 16.31
N ALA A 571 -20.63 1.68 15.23
CA ALA A 571 -19.18 1.90 15.25
C ALA A 571 -18.83 3.35 15.63
N VAL A 572 -19.50 4.33 15.05
CA VAL A 572 -19.30 5.76 15.35
C VAL A 572 -19.66 6.10 16.80
N GLU A 573 -20.70 5.49 17.37
CA GLU A 573 -21.06 5.65 18.78
C GLU A 573 -19.95 5.10 19.73
N VAL A 574 -19.36 3.95 19.41
CA VAL A 574 -18.25 3.42 20.20
C VAL A 574 -17.03 4.35 20.11
N MET A 575 -16.69 4.84 18.92
CA MET A 575 -15.59 5.79 18.73
C MET A 575 -15.81 7.08 19.52
N ARG A 576 -17.04 7.61 19.50
CA ARG A 576 -17.43 8.78 20.28
C ARG A 576 -17.19 8.58 21.77
N SER A 577 -17.55 7.41 22.30
CA SER A 577 -17.43 7.12 23.73
C SER A 577 -15.99 7.13 24.27
N CYS A 578 -14.99 7.11 23.39
CA CYS A 578 -13.57 7.21 23.75
C CYS A 578 -12.86 8.39 23.07
N PHE A 579 -13.59 9.37 22.57
CA PHE A 579 -13.03 10.55 21.92
C PHE A 579 -12.06 10.23 20.80
N SER A 580 -12.28 9.13 20.07
CA SER A 580 -11.37 8.66 19.03
C SER A 580 -11.43 9.53 17.80
N PHE A 581 -10.26 9.96 17.32
CA PHE A 581 -10.08 10.48 15.97
C PHE A 581 -10.05 9.32 14.97
N HIS A 582 -10.48 9.53 13.73
CA HIS A 582 -10.47 8.49 12.71
C HIS A 582 -9.57 8.88 11.53
N ILE A 583 -8.64 8.00 11.14
CA ILE A 583 -7.81 8.14 9.94
C ILE A 583 -8.09 6.97 9.02
N ALA A 584 -8.35 7.26 7.75
CA ALA A 584 -8.65 6.27 6.72
C ALA A 584 -8.24 6.77 5.32
N GLY A 585 -8.43 5.94 4.30
CA GLY A 585 -8.12 6.21 2.89
C GLY A 585 -9.23 5.78 1.94
N ASP A 586 -8.90 4.99 0.92
CA ASP A 586 -9.78 4.36 -0.08
C ASP A 586 -10.52 5.33 -1.00
N GLN A 587 -11.12 6.37 -0.46
CA GLN A 587 -12.07 7.22 -1.19
C GLN A 587 -11.44 8.09 -2.29
N HIS A 588 -10.11 8.10 -2.45
CA HIS A 588 -9.39 8.91 -3.44
C HIS A 588 -9.79 10.40 -3.40
N LEU A 589 -10.19 10.88 -2.22
CA LEU A 589 -10.73 12.21 -2.01
C LEU A 589 -10.30 12.71 -0.63
N PRO A 590 -9.19 13.46 -0.56
CA PRO A 590 -8.78 14.07 0.71
C PRO A 590 -9.94 14.82 1.34
N SER A 591 -10.28 14.49 2.57
CA SER A 591 -11.40 15.13 3.24
C SER A 591 -11.26 15.12 4.75
N MET A 592 -11.66 16.24 5.38
CA MET A 592 -11.81 16.39 6.82
C MET A 592 -13.27 16.56 7.14
N ILE A 593 -13.84 15.60 7.86
CA ILE A 593 -15.27 15.59 8.17
C ILE A 593 -15.51 15.39 9.65
N GLN A 594 -16.63 15.92 10.15
CA GLN A 594 -17.15 15.53 11.45
C GLN A 594 -18.44 14.72 11.25
N TYR A 595 -18.43 13.54 11.85
CA TYR A 595 -19.57 12.63 11.78
C TYR A 595 -20.79 13.16 12.53
N GLY A 596 -21.94 12.69 12.09
CA GLY A 596 -23.18 12.73 12.85
C GLY A 596 -23.89 11.39 12.80
N THR A 597 -24.66 11.10 13.82
CA THR A 597 -25.55 9.94 13.91
C THR A 597 -27.00 10.38 13.87
N GLU A 598 -27.42 11.24 14.77
CA GLU A 598 -28.76 11.84 14.81
C GLU A 598 -28.76 13.28 14.27
N ASN A 599 -27.74 14.05 14.65
CA ASN A 599 -27.60 15.46 14.30
C ASN A 599 -26.24 15.70 13.64
N TYR A 600 -26.13 16.81 12.92
CA TYR A 600 -24.85 17.28 12.42
C TYR A 600 -23.88 17.53 13.56
N ARG A 601 -22.64 17.03 13.42
CA ARG A 601 -21.54 17.28 14.34
C ARG A 601 -21.74 16.68 15.74
N ASP A 602 -22.57 15.64 15.88
CA ASP A 602 -22.82 15.01 17.18
C ASP A 602 -21.93 13.76 17.43
N ALA A 603 -20.86 13.60 16.61
CA ALA A 603 -19.87 12.53 16.78
C ALA A 603 -18.45 13.01 16.42
N GLY A 604 -17.50 12.06 16.29
CA GLY A 604 -16.07 12.31 16.12
C GLY A 604 -15.68 12.87 14.75
N TRP A 605 -14.43 13.30 14.65
CA TRP A 605 -13.81 13.76 13.43
C TRP A 605 -13.08 12.63 12.70
N ALA A 606 -13.04 12.76 11.37
CA ALA A 606 -12.33 11.82 10.50
C ALA A 606 -11.54 12.55 9.43
N PHE A 607 -10.36 12.00 9.13
CA PHE A 607 -9.49 12.44 8.06
C PHE A 607 -9.30 11.30 7.06
N CYS A 608 -9.84 11.48 5.85
CA CYS A 608 -9.50 10.67 4.70
C CYS A 608 -8.22 11.25 4.10
N THR A 609 -7.12 10.51 4.16
CA THR A 609 -5.82 10.97 3.66
C THR A 609 -5.80 11.05 2.13
N PRO A 610 -4.97 11.93 1.54
CA PRO A 610 -4.76 11.91 0.10
C PRO A 610 -4.23 10.55 -0.38
N ALA A 611 -4.69 10.09 -1.53
CA ALA A 611 -4.12 8.93 -2.18
C ALA A 611 -2.72 9.24 -2.72
N ILE A 612 -1.79 8.29 -2.62
CA ILE A 612 -0.42 8.42 -3.16
C ILE A 612 -0.48 8.66 -4.67
N SER A 613 -1.29 7.87 -5.38
CA SER A 613 -1.52 8.02 -6.82
C SER A 613 -2.91 7.53 -7.19
N VAL A 614 -3.78 8.46 -7.55
CA VAL A 614 -5.20 8.19 -7.79
C VAL A 614 -5.41 7.50 -9.14
N GLY A 615 -5.86 6.24 -9.11
CA GLY A 615 -6.27 5.49 -10.31
C GLY A 615 -7.71 5.80 -10.76
N TYR A 616 -8.60 6.00 -9.81
CA TYR A 616 -10.03 6.22 -10.03
C TYR A 616 -10.52 7.45 -9.27
N GLN A 617 -10.81 8.55 -9.96
CA GLN A 617 -11.14 9.82 -9.34
C GLN A 617 -12.52 9.79 -8.70
N ARG A 618 -12.65 10.35 -7.49
CA ARG A 618 -13.90 10.74 -6.86
C ARG A 618 -13.92 12.24 -6.63
N ARG A 619 -15.14 12.86 -6.59
CA ARG A 619 -15.34 14.28 -6.37
C ARG A 619 -16.50 14.51 -5.42
N PHE A 620 -16.38 15.51 -4.58
CA PHE A 620 -17.47 16.02 -3.77
C PHE A 620 -17.84 17.42 -4.26
N GLN A 621 -18.89 17.52 -5.04
CA GLN A 621 -19.35 18.77 -5.68
C GLN A 621 -20.88 18.90 -5.58
N PRO A 622 -21.49 18.85 -4.37
CA PRO A 622 -22.93 18.92 -4.20
C PRO A 622 -23.51 20.23 -4.76
N GLU A 623 -22.78 21.34 -4.70
CA GLU A 623 -23.22 22.63 -5.21
C GLU A 623 -23.44 22.62 -6.73
N LYS A 624 -22.61 21.92 -7.50
CA LYS A 624 -22.81 21.73 -8.95
C LYS A 624 -24.07 20.93 -9.29
N LEU A 625 -24.55 20.11 -8.35
CA LEU A 625 -25.78 19.32 -8.48
C LEU A 625 -27.00 20.01 -7.84
N ALA A 626 -26.83 21.22 -7.30
CA ALA A 626 -27.83 21.90 -6.48
C ALA A 626 -28.33 21.02 -5.31
N TRP A 627 -27.46 20.12 -4.78
CA TRP A 627 -27.78 19.34 -3.59
C TRP A 627 -27.58 20.19 -2.34
N PRO A 628 -28.45 20.03 -1.30
CA PRO A 628 -28.39 20.85 -0.12
C PRO A 628 -27.06 20.74 0.62
N ILE A 629 -26.35 21.85 0.77
CA ILE A 629 -25.22 22.04 1.65
C ILE A 629 -25.31 23.41 2.29
N SER A 630 -25.08 23.55 3.59
CA SER A 630 -25.29 24.79 4.33
C SER A 630 -24.30 24.94 5.47
N GLU A 631 -24.31 26.10 6.11
CA GLU A 631 -23.49 26.43 7.28
C GLU A 631 -22.01 26.09 7.08
N ARG A 632 -21.38 26.73 6.07
CA ARG A 632 -19.97 26.55 5.78
C ARG A 632 -19.08 26.87 6.98
N PRO A 633 -17.89 26.25 7.06
CA PRO A 633 -16.83 26.66 7.97
C PRO A 633 -16.41 28.13 7.75
N GLU A 634 -15.67 28.69 8.68
CA GLU A 634 -15.21 30.09 8.64
C GLU A 634 -14.40 30.45 7.39
N HIS A 635 -13.64 29.48 6.84
CA HIS A 635 -12.88 29.70 5.61
C HIS A 635 -13.76 29.82 4.35
N ASN A 636 -15.04 29.52 4.43
CA ASN A 636 -16.03 29.67 3.36
C ASN A 636 -15.72 28.99 2.02
N LEU A 637 -14.92 27.95 2.00
CA LEU A 637 -14.58 27.20 0.78
C LEU A 637 -15.84 26.54 0.16
N PRO A 638 -15.89 26.39 -1.18
CA PRO A 638 -17.01 25.72 -1.84
C PRO A 638 -17.06 24.23 -1.46
N ASN A 639 -18.26 23.65 -1.57
CA ASN A 639 -18.53 22.26 -1.25
C ASN A 639 -18.17 21.87 0.20
N THR A 640 -18.31 22.79 1.15
CA THR A 640 -18.08 22.55 2.59
C THR A 640 -19.31 22.93 3.40
N GLY A 641 -19.50 22.32 4.57
CA GLY A 641 -20.60 22.59 5.49
C GLY A 641 -21.43 21.37 5.84
N LYS A 642 -22.65 21.61 6.32
CA LYS A 642 -23.63 20.55 6.66
C LYS A 642 -24.14 19.90 5.38
N TYR A 643 -23.92 18.60 5.26
CA TYR A 643 -24.36 17.78 4.16
C TYR A 643 -24.99 16.49 4.69
N ARG A 644 -26.19 16.17 4.24
CA ARG A 644 -26.83 14.89 4.52
C ARG A 644 -26.55 13.97 3.35
N ASP A 645 -25.78 12.91 3.62
CA ASP A 645 -25.45 11.95 2.58
C ASP A 645 -26.68 11.13 2.14
N PRO A 646 -26.61 10.42 1.01
CA PRO A 646 -27.72 9.63 0.51
C PRO A 646 -28.19 8.52 1.44
N PHE A 647 -27.37 8.08 2.39
CA PHE A 647 -27.73 7.13 3.44
C PHE A 647 -28.46 7.77 4.64
N GLY A 648 -28.59 9.09 4.62
CA GLY A 648 -29.26 9.86 5.65
C GLY A 648 -28.35 10.32 6.79
N HIS A 649 -27.02 10.08 6.71
CA HIS A 649 -26.10 10.52 7.74
C HIS A 649 -25.87 12.03 7.69
N PRO A 650 -26.03 12.75 8.80
CA PRO A 650 -25.73 14.17 8.87
C PRO A 650 -24.22 14.38 9.01
N SER A 651 -23.52 14.60 7.92
CA SER A 651 -22.06 14.85 7.87
C SER A 651 -21.75 16.34 7.82
N TYR A 652 -20.71 16.79 8.50
CA TYR A 652 -20.16 18.13 8.37
C TYR A 652 -18.82 18.07 7.66
N VAL A 653 -18.80 18.50 6.40
CA VAL A 653 -17.58 18.50 5.56
C VAL A 653 -16.82 19.80 5.83
N TYR A 654 -15.70 19.70 6.53
CA TYR A 654 -14.88 20.86 6.86
C TYR A 654 -13.97 21.26 5.70
N ALA A 655 -13.27 20.29 5.12
CA ALA A 655 -12.38 20.50 3.98
C ALA A 655 -12.44 19.31 3.04
N VAL A 656 -12.23 19.57 1.73
CA VAL A 656 -12.20 18.54 0.69
C VAL A 656 -11.25 18.92 -0.43
N GLY A 657 -10.36 18.00 -0.83
CA GLY A 657 -9.40 18.14 -1.91
C GLY A 657 -9.93 17.55 -3.21
N ASN A 658 -10.77 18.27 -3.94
CA ASN A 658 -11.26 17.82 -5.24
C ASN A 658 -10.15 17.81 -6.29
N PRO A 659 -10.12 16.82 -7.21
CA PRO A 659 -9.23 16.86 -8.36
C PRO A 659 -9.58 18.00 -9.33
N GLU A 660 -8.59 18.40 -10.14
CA GLU A 660 -8.79 19.41 -11.19
C GLU A 660 -9.84 18.95 -12.22
N ASP A 661 -10.44 19.92 -12.93
CA ASP A 661 -11.42 19.58 -13.96
C ASP A 661 -10.80 18.83 -15.14
N ASN A 662 -9.54 19.15 -15.50
CA ASN A 662 -8.75 18.38 -16.45
C ASN A 662 -7.58 17.68 -15.72
N THR A 663 -7.66 16.38 -15.60
CA THR A 663 -6.63 15.55 -14.93
C THR A 663 -5.64 14.92 -15.91
N SER A 664 -5.78 15.17 -17.22
CA SER A 664 -4.85 14.64 -18.23
C SER A 664 -3.54 15.40 -18.26
N ASP A 665 -2.43 14.70 -18.26
CA ASP A 665 -1.09 15.24 -18.45
C ASP A 665 -0.15 14.15 -18.98
N PRO A 666 0.78 14.43 -19.91
CA PRO A 666 1.79 13.48 -20.35
C PRO A 666 2.79 13.15 -19.24
N ASN A 667 3.14 14.12 -18.39
CA ASN A 667 3.97 13.88 -17.21
C ASN A 667 3.14 13.21 -16.13
N ARG A 668 3.52 12.00 -15.73
CA ARG A 668 2.79 11.17 -14.77
C ARG A 668 2.69 11.79 -13.38
N TYR A 669 3.68 12.54 -12.93
CA TYR A 669 3.69 13.22 -11.64
C TYR A 669 2.77 14.45 -11.63
N VAL A 670 2.75 15.22 -12.73
CA VAL A 670 1.79 16.32 -12.90
C VAL A 670 0.36 15.78 -12.97
N LYS A 671 0.15 14.64 -13.64
CA LYS A 671 -1.15 13.95 -13.64
C LYS A 671 -1.57 13.55 -12.23
N ALA A 672 -0.66 12.99 -11.42
CA ALA A 672 -0.95 12.65 -10.02
C ALA A 672 -1.37 13.88 -9.22
N GLN A 673 -0.64 14.99 -9.33
CA GLN A 673 -0.99 16.27 -8.73
C GLN A 673 -2.40 16.72 -9.08
N LYS A 674 -2.76 16.69 -10.37
CA LYS A 674 -4.09 17.09 -10.89
C LYS A 674 -5.21 16.17 -10.41
N CYS A 675 -4.89 14.90 -10.15
CA CYS A 675 -5.83 13.90 -9.64
C CYS A 675 -6.09 13.96 -8.13
N SER A 676 -5.57 14.96 -7.42
CA SER A 676 -5.63 15.08 -5.94
C SER A 676 -4.82 14.02 -5.19
N SER A 677 -3.73 13.57 -5.80
CA SER A 677 -2.75 12.72 -5.12
C SER A 677 -1.90 13.50 -4.13
N GLY A 678 -1.36 12.80 -3.13
CA GLY A 678 -0.55 13.39 -2.09
C GLY A 678 -0.38 12.51 -0.86
N PHE A 679 -0.19 13.10 0.30
CA PHE A 679 -0.03 12.41 1.58
C PHE A 679 -0.54 13.26 2.75
N GLY A 680 -0.85 12.62 3.86
CA GLY A 680 -1.26 13.27 5.10
C GLY A 680 -0.15 13.29 6.14
N LEU A 681 -0.09 14.34 6.97
CA LEU A 681 0.64 14.33 8.23
C LEU A 681 -0.33 14.63 9.37
N ILE A 682 -0.31 13.80 10.39
CA ILE A 682 -1.20 13.91 11.54
C ILE A 682 -0.35 14.05 12.81
N HIS A 683 -0.48 15.17 13.48
CA HIS A 683 0.27 15.52 14.68
C HIS A 683 -0.61 15.34 15.91
N PHE A 684 -0.33 14.34 16.72
CA PHE A 684 -0.97 14.11 18.01
C PHE A 684 -0.16 14.79 19.09
N ASN A 685 -0.62 15.93 19.59
CA ASN A 685 -0.01 16.58 20.74
C ASN A 685 -0.65 16.02 22.02
N THR A 686 0.09 15.15 22.72
CA THR A 686 -0.40 14.43 23.90
C THR A 686 -0.38 15.27 25.18
N ASP A 687 0.25 16.44 25.20
CA ASP A 687 0.24 17.35 26.34
C ASP A 687 -1.03 18.22 26.34
N ASN A 688 -1.32 18.89 25.23
CA ASN A 688 -2.51 19.78 25.13
C ASN A 688 -3.72 19.09 24.50
N ARG A 689 -3.65 17.78 24.24
CA ARG A 689 -4.72 16.95 23.69
C ARG A 689 -5.32 17.49 22.40
N THR A 690 -4.44 17.96 21.49
CA THR A 690 -4.86 18.41 20.15
C THR A 690 -4.36 17.50 19.06
N ILE A 691 -5.10 17.48 17.96
CA ILE A 691 -4.78 16.75 16.75
C ILE A 691 -4.76 17.75 15.61
N GLN A 692 -3.62 17.88 14.93
CA GLN A 692 -3.53 18.68 13.72
C GLN A 692 -3.33 17.76 12.52
N SER A 693 -4.17 17.93 11.52
CA SER A 693 -4.09 17.22 10.23
C SER A 693 -3.64 18.16 9.14
N GLU A 694 -2.68 17.72 8.34
CA GLU A 694 -2.19 18.40 7.14
C GLU A 694 -2.41 17.48 5.93
N ALA A 695 -2.81 18.04 4.80
CA ALA A 695 -3.01 17.30 3.56
C ALA A 695 -2.16 17.92 2.45
N PHE A 696 -1.02 17.29 2.17
CA PHE A 696 -0.06 17.75 1.18
C PHE A 696 -0.36 17.19 -0.21
N ARG A 697 -0.13 18.02 -1.22
CA ARG A 697 -0.23 17.62 -2.62
C ARG A 697 0.97 16.79 -3.06
N PHE A 698 0.86 16.04 -4.14
CA PHE A 698 1.89 15.13 -4.65
C PHE A 698 3.23 15.83 -4.95
N LEU A 699 3.19 17.00 -5.59
CA LEU A 699 4.38 17.80 -5.94
C LEU A 699 4.65 18.92 -4.93
N ALA A 700 4.24 18.75 -3.66
CA ALA A 700 4.55 19.71 -2.61
C ALA A 700 6.06 19.91 -2.49
N ASN A 701 6.48 21.15 -2.20
CA ASN A 701 7.88 21.48 -1.94
C ASN A 701 8.11 21.66 -0.43
N MET A 702 8.65 20.65 0.23
CA MET A 702 8.90 20.69 1.67
C MET A 702 10.05 21.62 2.07
N ALA A 703 10.89 22.07 1.14
CA ALA A 703 11.87 23.11 1.41
C ALA A 703 11.23 24.49 1.65
N ASP A 704 10.00 24.70 1.13
CA ASP A 704 9.16 25.86 1.36
C ASP A 704 7.81 25.43 1.95
N ARG A 705 7.86 24.76 3.11
CA ARG A 705 6.70 24.11 3.73
C ARG A 705 5.53 25.08 4.03
N GLU A 706 5.85 26.33 4.32
CA GLU A 706 4.84 27.36 4.66
C GLU A 706 4.04 27.84 3.43
N ASN A 707 4.45 27.49 2.23
CA ASN A 707 3.73 27.82 1.01
C ASN A 707 2.36 27.12 1.01
N SER A 708 1.29 27.93 0.98
CA SER A 708 -0.10 27.44 0.99
C SER A 708 -0.46 26.52 -0.17
N ASP A 709 0.27 26.59 -1.29
CA ASP A 709 0.03 25.78 -2.48
C ASP A 709 0.49 24.33 -2.30
N ASN A 710 1.29 24.06 -1.27
CA ASN A 710 1.72 22.72 -0.92
C ASN A 710 0.60 21.85 -0.34
N GLN A 711 -0.41 22.47 0.29
CA GLN A 711 -1.53 21.76 0.88
C GLN A 711 -2.82 21.93 0.05
N PHE A 712 -3.76 21.02 0.26
CA PHE A 712 -5.12 21.19 -0.26
C PHE A 712 -5.83 22.34 0.49
N PRO A 713 -6.76 23.08 -0.16
CA PRO A 713 -7.48 24.16 0.49
C PRO A 713 -8.25 23.71 1.73
N GLY A 714 -8.16 24.45 2.81
CA GLY A 714 -8.82 24.17 4.10
C GLY A 714 -7.93 23.46 5.12
N TRP A 715 -6.73 23.06 4.75
CA TRP A 715 -5.71 22.55 5.68
C TRP A 715 -4.63 23.60 5.98
N PRO A 716 -3.95 23.52 7.14
CA PRO A 716 -4.07 22.50 8.19
C PRO A 716 -5.35 22.66 9.02
N VAL A 717 -5.82 21.55 9.62
CA VAL A 717 -6.98 21.53 10.52
C VAL A 717 -6.56 21.05 11.90
N THR A 718 -6.88 21.84 12.94
CA THR A 718 -6.57 21.47 14.34
C THR A 718 -7.88 21.31 15.12
N ILE A 719 -7.99 20.20 15.86
CA ILE A 719 -9.12 19.89 16.73
C ILE A 719 -8.63 19.50 18.13
N GLY A 720 -9.46 19.72 19.14
CA GLY A 720 -9.24 19.16 20.47
C GLY A 720 -9.70 17.71 20.58
N GLN A 721 -9.06 16.90 21.41
CA GLN A 721 -9.49 15.52 21.67
C GLN A 721 -10.99 15.42 22.01
N LEU A 722 -11.46 16.32 22.88
CA LEU A 722 -12.85 16.31 23.34
C LEU A 722 -13.86 16.67 22.27
N ASP A 723 -13.43 17.31 21.17
CA ASP A 723 -14.29 17.65 20.03
C ASP A 723 -14.80 16.38 19.31
N ASN A 724 -14.12 15.24 19.51
CA ASN A 724 -14.54 13.95 18.97
C ASN A 724 -15.77 13.35 19.64
N TYR A 725 -16.29 13.95 20.72
CA TYR A 725 -17.59 13.55 21.26
C TYR A 725 -18.75 14.21 20.46
N GLY A 726 -18.59 15.45 20.08
CA GLY A 726 -19.53 16.18 19.23
C GLY A 726 -20.79 16.69 19.90
N LYS A 727 -21.27 16.09 21.00
CA LYS A 727 -22.45 16.55 21.72
C LYS A 727 -22.12 17.72 22.67
N LYS A 728 -23.03 18.68 22.77
CA LYS A 728 -22.91 19.81 23.70
C LYS A 728 -23.03 19.33 25.15
N LYS A 729 -22.07 19.70 25.98
CA LYS A 729 -22.10 19.45 27.42
C LYS A 729 -23.32 20.12 28.04
N LEU A 730 -24.13 19.36 28.80
CA LEU A 730 -25.31 19.86 29.50
C LEU A 730 -24.94 20.39 30.89
N ALA A 731 -24.15 19.64 31.65
CA ALA A 731 -23.81 19.94 33.04
C ALA A 731 -22.54 19.19 33.47
N TYR A 732 -22.14 19.38 34.72
CA TYR A 732 -21.01 18.70 35.33
C TYR A 732 -21.46 17.92 36.57
N LEU A 733 -20.72 16.85 36.90
CA LEU A 733 -20.86 16.12 38.16
C LEU A 733 -19.91 16.71 39.22
N LYS A 734 -20.04 16.22 40.43
CA LYS A 734 -19.11 16.56 41.52
C LYS A 734 -17.68 16.23 41.12
N GLU A 735 -16.76 17.11 41.46
CA GLU A 735 -15.32 16.89 41.26
C GLU A 735 -14.82 15.68 42.00
N ILE A 736 -13.95 14.92 41.33
CA ILE A 736 -13.25 13.77 41.90
C ILE A 736 -11.74 14.01 41.81
N GLU A 737 -11.02 13.39 42.74
CA GLU A 737 -9.54 13.36 42.75
C GLU A 737 -9.06 12.03 42.16
N LEU A 738 -8.01 12.09 41.32
CA LEU A 738 -7.34 10.93 40.75
C LEU A 738 -5.90 11.29 40.38
N ASN A 739 -5.08 10.27 40.09
CA ASN A 739 -3.73 10.44 39.56
C ASN A 739 -3.72 10.18 38.07
N PRO A 740 -3.66 11.21 37.18
CA PRO A 740 -3.74 11.04 35.72
C PRO A 740 -2.55 10.27 35.11
N GLU A 741 -1.39 10.18 35.82
CA GLU A 741 -0.24 9.40 35.34
C GLU A 741 -0.45 7.89 35.46
N GLN A 742 -1.39 7.45 36.29
CA GLN A 742 -1.64 6.03 36.59
C GLN A 742 -3.11 5.64 36.49
N GLN A 743 -4.00 6.62 36.35
CA GLN A 743 -5.43 6.35 36.45
C GLN A 743 -6.20 6.97 35.26
N TYR A 744 -7.18 6.24 34.81
CA TYR A 744 -8.17 6.72 33.86
C TYR A 744 -9.58 6.50 34.40
N LEU A 745 -10.57 7.15 33.78
CA LEU A 745 -11.95 7.02 34.22
C LEU A 745 -12.89 6.51 33.13
N GLN A 746 -13.97 5.89 33.60
CA GLN A 746 -15.12 5.46 32.82
C GLN A 746 -16.37 6.05 33.47
N LEU A 747 -17.20 6.75 32.67
CA LEU A 747 -18.48 7.29 33.10
C LEU A 747 -19.63 6.46 32.56
N TYR A 748 -20.48 5.97 33.43
CA TYR A 748 -21.66 5.19 33.10
C TYR A 748 -22.94 5.94 33.45
N SER A 749 -23.95 5.82 32.63
CA SER A 749 -25.32 6.24 32.96
C SER A 749 -26.00 5.17 33.82
N GLU A 750 -26.45 5.48 34.98
CA GLU A 750 -27.18 4.52 35.82
C GLU A 750 -28.57 4.17 35.29
N ASN A 751 -29.14 5.06 34.46
CA ASN A 751 -30.46 4.85 33.85
C ASN A 751 -30.44 3.76 32.77
N THR A 752 -29.33 3.69 31.97
CA THR A 752 -29.17 2.73 30.85
C THR A 752 -28.17 1.63 31.14
N GLY A 753 -27.29 1.83 32.12
CA GLY A 753 -26.15 0.93 32.39
C GLY A 753 -25.02 1.06 31.33
N GLU A 754 -25.15 1.97 30.38
CA GLU A 754 -24.21 2.10 29.25
C GLU A 754 -23.04 3.05 29.56
N LEU A 755 -21.90 2.79 28.96
CA LEU A 755 -20.75 3.70 28.97
C LEU A 755 -21.13 5.00 28.23
N VAL A 756 -21.04 6.12 28.93
CA VAL A 756 -21.16 7.44 28.31
C VAL A 756 -19.85 7.83 27.64
N TYR A 757 -18.75 7.71 28.37
CA TYR A 757 -17.40 7.82 27.84
C TYR A 757 -16.34 7.26 28.80
N ALA A 758 -15.15 7.01 28.24
CA ALA A 758 -13.93 6.79 29.02
C ALA A 758 -12.84 7.72 28.53
N LEU A 759 -11.98 8.20 29.43
CA LEU A 759 -10.82 9.04 29.09
C LEU A 759 -9.76 9.02 30.20
N ARG A 760 -8.54 9.44 29.85
CA ARG A 760 -7.50 9.78 30.81
C ARG A 760 -7.53 11.30 31.03
N PRO A 761 -7.81 11.79 32.25
CA PRO A 761 -7.80 13.22 32.59
C PRO A 761 -6.42 13.86 32.45
N GLU A 762 -6.36 15.17 32.33
CA GLU A 762 -5.13 15.95 32.23
C GLU A 762 -4.60 16.45 33.58
N SER A 763 -5.45 16.44 34.61
CA SER A 763 -5.15 16.97 35.96
C SER A 763 -5.58 16.04 37.07
N ASN A 764 -5.02 16.24 38.26
CA ASN A 764 -5.32 15.46 39.46
C ASN A 764 -6.77 15.63 39.98
N THR A 765 -7.50 16.57 39.45
CA THR A 765 -8.93 16.73 39.70
C THR A 765 -9.70 16.72 38.38
N PHE A 766 -10.90 16.13 38.40
CA PHE A 766 -11.73 16.05 37.20
C PHE A 766 -13.22 16.26 37.55
N LYS A 767 -13.83 17.20 36.82
CA LYS A 767 -15.29 17.39 36.85
C LYS A 767 -15.87 16.71 35.62
N ALA A 768 -16.43 15.52 35.79
CA ALA A 768 -17.04 14.79 34.71
C ALA A 768 -18.20 15.61 34.12
N PHE A 769 -18.19 15.79 32.81
CA PHE A 769 -19.27 16.46 32.08
C PHE A 769 -20.28 15.43 31.60
N VAL A 770 -21.55 15.83 31.51
CA VAL A 770 -22.66 14.97 31.10
C VAL A 770 -23.50 15.62 30.01
N PHE A 771 -24.17 14.81 29.20
CA PHE A 771 -24.94 15.25 28.04
C PHE A 771 -26.46 15.12 28.23
N SER A 772 -26.90 14.44 29.28
CA SER A 772 -28.30 14.26 29.63
C SER A 772 -28.50 14.39 31.15
N LYS A 773 -29.77 14.54 31.58
CA LYS A 773 -30.13 14.49 32.98
C LYS A 773 -30.18 13.03 33.46
N GLY A 774 -29.70 12.77 34.66
CA GLY A 774 -29.70 11.41 35.22
C GLY A 774 -28.76 11.27 36.40
N GLN A 775 -28.60 10.03 36.86
CA GLN A 775 -27.58 9.64 37.79
C GLN A 775 -26.48 8.88 37.07
N TYR A 776 -25.27 9.01 37.61
CA TYR A 776 -24.08 8.48 36.96
C TYR A 776 -23.17 7.76 37.95
N THR A 777 -22.49 6.76 37.46
CA THR A 777 -21.37 6.10 38.14
C THR A 777 -20.07 6.44 37.44
N ILE A 778 -19.08 6.93 38.20
CA ILE A 778 -17.69 7.07 37.70
C ILE A 778 -16.89 5.90 38.27
N ARG A 779 -16.18 5.18 37.39
CA ARG A 779 -15.17 4.22 37.76
C ARG A 779 -13.81 4.84 37.48
N VAL A 780 -12.96 4.91 38.48
CA VAL A 780 -11.55 5.27 38.37
C VAL A 780 -10.74 3.99 38.38
N VAL A 781 -10.03 3.72 37.31
CA VAL A 781 -9.24 2.49 37.17
C VAL A 781 -7.77 2.84 37.32
N ASP A 782 -7.09 2.19 38.23
CA ASP A 782 -5.64 2.26 38.39
C ASP A 782 -5.00 1.21 37.46
N GLU A 783 -4.23 1.65 36.46
CA GLU A 783 -3.69 0.74 35.44
C GLU A 783 -2.53 -0.12 35.93
N ILE A 784 -1.89 0.26 37.04
CA ILE A 784 -0.75 -0.46 37.61
C ILE A 784 -1.26 -1.59 38.53
N THR A 785 -2.22 -1.26 39.40
CA THR A 785 -2.73 -2.21 40.39
C THR A 785 -3.95 -2.97 39.91
N GLY A 786 -4.65 -2.47 38.89
CA GLY A 786 -5.94 -2.98 38.45
C GLY A 786 -7.10 -2.65 39.39
N GLU A 787 -6.87 -1.84 40.44
CA GLU A 787 -7.92 -1.44 41.40
C GLU A 787 -8.95 -0.53 40.72
N VAL A 788 -10.24 -0.74 41.04
CA VAL A 788 -11.34 0.08 40.52
C VAL A 788 -12.05 0.72 41.68
N LYS A 789 -12.01 2.06 41.71
CA LYS A 789 -12.78 2.85 42.67
C LYS A 789 -14.06 3.38 42.03
N GLU A 790 -15.21 3.08 42.61
CA GLU A 790 -16.53 3.51 42.10
C GLU A 790 -17.13 4.65 42.93
N TYR A 791 -17.65 5.66 42.20
CA TYR A 791 -18.45 6.74 42.74
C TYR A 791 -19.86 6.64 42.11
N LYS A 792 -20.86 6.21 42.91
CA LYS A 792 -22.23 5.94 42.46
C LYS A 792 -23.21 7.06 42.83
N GLY A 793 -24.35 7.10 42.14
CA GLY A 793 -25.44 8.04 42.45
C GLY A 793 -25.08 9.50 42.22
N LEU A 794 -24.13 9.77 41.32
CA LEU A 794 -23.70 11.15 41.06
C LEU A 794 -24.74 11.89 40.22
N GLY A 795 -25.36 12.92 40.81
CA GLY A 795 -26.24 13.83 40.12
C GLY A 795 -25.54 15.07 39.59
N ILE A 796 -26.22 15.82 38.74
CA ILE A 796 -25.71 17.09 38.18
C ILE A 796 -25.51 18.11 39.30
N VAL A 797 -24.36 18.78 39.31
CA VAL A 797 -24.11 19.94 40.18
C VAL A 797 -24.62 21.19 39.44
N ARG A 798 -25.43 21.99 40.14
CA ARG A 798 -25.98 23.28 39.63
C ARG A 798 -24.91 24.38 39.68
#